data_04c3685eb403b1e5862bfe612998ddbd
#
_entry.id   04c3685eb403b1e5862bfe612998ddbd
#
_cell.length_a   1.000
_cell.length_b   1.000
_cell.length_c   1.000
_cell.angle_alpha   90.00
_cell.angle_beta   90.00
_cell.angle_gamma   90.00
#
_symmetry.space_group_name_H-M   'P 1'
#
loop_
_entity.id
_entity.type
_entity.pdbx_description
1 polymer ?
#
loop_
_entity_poly.entity_id
_entity_poly.type
_entity_poly.pdbx_seq_one_letter_code
_entity_poly.pdbx_strand_id
1 'polypeptide(L)'
;MKKLKVLALALVCAVFSPAKADEGMWLLQLMQEQNLADRMKAQGLKMDIMDIYNPDQITLKDAVGIFGRGCTGEIISPNGLILTNHHCGYDAIQQHSSVEHDYLTDGFWAKSYQEELPTPGLTFKFVDRIVDVTEKVNEDIRKGKVSEAESFGSKYLKKLAADELKKSDLKGKPGISTQALPFYEGNKFYLFFIKTYSDVRMVAAPPSSIGKFGGETDNWMWPRHTGDFSMFRIYADKDGNPAEYSAENVPLKVKKHLTISLKGLQEGDYAMIMGFPGSTSRYLTESEVRLRMEGINVPRITVREERQNILRKEMAASDKVRIQYASKFAGSSNYWKNSIGMNKAIVDNKVLETKAEQEAKFAAFAKEKQNADYAAVVGKIDEYVKRVTPLRTQLTYFTETFRSGIEFTLTSKMEALQDLATALQKNKKKDVEKAITTLKEAYADIHNKDYDHEVDRKVAKVLLPLYAEKVPAEALPDFYQTVKNAFKGDYNAYVDALYNNSIFANEKNFNAFIENPTVEAINKDLSAEYAAAVSKKYKELADKLDQANGDINLLHKTYVRGLCEMYAPTPKAPDANFTIRLTYGNVKAYDPKDGVHYKYYTTLKGVMEKEDPNNPEFVVPAKLKELYATKNYGRYALPNGEMPTCFLTTNDITGGNSGSPVMNGNGELIGAAFDGNWESLSGDINFDNNLQRCIAVDIRYVLFIVEKLGGCKNLIDEMIIVE
;
A
#
# COMPACT_ATOMS: atom_id res chain seq x y z
N MET A 1 -65.58 -47.77 -9.44
CA MET A 1 -64.46 -47.48 -8.52
C MET A 1 -63.26 -46.97 -9.35
N LYS A 2 -63.16 -45.68 -9.46
CA LYS A 2 -62.05 -45.01 -10.22
C LYS A 2 -60.91 -44.72 -9.26
N LYS A 3 -59.74 -45.32 -9.52
CA LYS A 3 -58.55 -45.06 -8.78
C LYS A 3 -57.93 -43.70 -9.32
N LEU A 4 -57.93 -42.70 -8.47
CA LEU A 4 -57.26 -41.44 -8.70
C LEU A 4 -55.77 -41.66 -8.47
N LYS A 5 -54.94 -41.53 -9.52
CA LYS A 5 -53.50 -41.45 -9.38
C LYS A 5 -53.16 -39.98 -9.10
N VAL A 6 -52.74 -39.70 -7.89
CA VAL A 6 -52.15 -38.42 -7.52
C VAL A 6 -50.66 -38.44 -8.00
N LEU A 7 -50.34 -37.66 -9.00
CA LEU A 7 -48.99 -37.40 -9.46
C LEU A 7 -48.38 -36.30 -8.57
N ALA A 8 -47.52 -36.67 -7.62
CA ALA A 8 -46.78 -35.73 -6.84
C ALA A 8 -45.67 -35.13 -7.74
N LEU A 9 -45.88 -33.92 -8.20
CA LEU A 9 -44.86 -33.13 -8.86
C LEU A 9 -43.94 -32.59 -7.76
N ALA A 10 -42.79 -33.24 -7.54
CA ALA A 10 -41.73 -32.70 -6.70
C ALA A 10 -41.09 -31.48 -7.44
N LEU A 11 -41.52 -30.30 -7.06
CA LEU A 11 -40.88 -29.06 -7.44
C LEU A 11 -39.57 -28.99 -6.67
N VAL A 12 -38.46 -29.35 -7.34
CA VAL A 12 -37.12 -29.09 -6.83
C VAL A 12 -36.92 -27.57 -6.96
N CYS A 13 -37.28 -26.83 -5.94
CA CYS A 13 -36.79 -25.49 -5.74
C CYS A 13 -35.28 -25.61 -5.51
N ALA A 14 -34.48 -25.46 -6.59
CA ALA A 14 -33.08 -25.11 -6.44
C ALA A 14 -33.06 -23.78 -5.70
N VAL A 15 -32.80 -23.82 -4.41
CA VAL A 15 -32.48 -22.64 -3.62
C VAL A 15 -31.17 -22.15 -4.18
N PHE A 16 -31.23 -21.22 -5.13
CA PHE A 16 -30.09 -20.40 -5.49
C PHE A 16 -29.76 -19.58 -4.22
N SER A 17 -28.91 -20.12 -3.36
CA SER A 17 -28.22 -19.28 -2.39
C SER A 17 -27.44 -18.25 -3.22
N PRO A 18 -27.65 -16.96 -3.00
CA PRO A 18 -26.85 -15.97 -3.72
C PRO A 18 -25.38 -16.30 -3.48
N ALA A 19 -24.62 -16.43 -4.56
CA ALA A 19 -23.19 -16.69 -4.47
C ALA A 19 -22.58 -15.59 -3.58
N LYS A 20 -22.11 -15.99 -2.39
CA LYS A 20 -21.41 -15.07 -1.50
C LYS A 20 -19.96 -15.03 -1.97
N ALA A 21 -19.38 -13.84 -2.11
CA ALA A 21 -17.95 -13.71 -2.27
C ALA A 21 -17.25 -14.44 -1.13
N ASP A 22 -16.20 -15.16 -1.44
CA ASP A 22 -15.43 -15.84 -0.41
C ASP A 22 -14.44 -14.88 0.20
N GLU A 23 -14.50 -14.70 1.52
CA GLU A 23 -13.43 -14.03 2.28
C GLU A 23 -12.09 -14.68 1.96
N GLY A 24 -11.09 -13.86 1.64
CA GLY A 24 -9.71 -14.31 1.57
C GLY A 24 -8.93 -13.80 0.37
N MET A 25 -7.67 -13.52 0.63
CA MET A 25 -6.63 -13.22 -0.35
C MET A 25 -5.77 -14.47 -0.50
N TRP A 26 -6.18 -15.33 -1.45
CA TRP A 26 -5.74 -16.70 -1.56
C TRP A 26 -4.35 -16.85 -2.12
N LEU A 27 -3.59 -17.79 -1.60
CA LEU A 27 -2.28 -18.16 -2.14
C LEU A 27 -2.45 -18.97 -3.43
N LEU A 28 -1.79 -18.55 -4.50
CA LEU A 28 -1.90 -19.19 -5.82
C LEU A 28 -1.53 -20.68 -5.78
N GLN A 29 -0.47 -21.02 -5.06
CA GLN A 29 0.02 -22.40 -4.94
C GLN A 29 -0.89 -23.32 -4.13
N LEU A 30 -1.84 -22.79 -3.36
CA LEU A 30 -2.78 -23.59 -2.57
C LEU A 30 -4.18 -23.71 -3.21
N MET A 31 -4.42 -23.07 -4.35
CA MET A 31 -5.75 -23.02 -4.97
C MET A 31 -6.35 -24.41 -5.23
N GLN A 32 -5.52 -25.37 -5.65
CA GLN A 32 -5.96 -26.75 -5.88
C GLN A 32 -6.22 -27.49 -4.58
N GLU A 33 -5.29 -27.42 -3.62
CA GLU A 33 -5.40 -28.08 -2.32
C GLU A 33 -6.63 -27.61 -1.52
N GLN A 34 -7.02 -26.34 -1.70
CA GLN A 34 -8.15 -25.72 -1.00
C GLN A 34 -9.47 -25.79 -1.77
N ASN A 35 -9.53 -26.55 -2.88
CA ASN A 35 -10.72 -26.73 -3.73
C ASN A 35 -11.35 -25.39 -4.21
N LEU A 36 -10.51 -24.37 -4.47
CA LEU A 36 -10.99 -23.06 -4.91
C LEU A 36 -11.53 -23.11 -6.35
N ALA A 37 -11.04 -24.04 -7.18
CA ALA A 37 -11.46 -24.17 -8.59
C ALA A 37 -12.98 -24.33 -8.72
N ASP A 38 -13.59 -25.24 -7.95
CA ASP A 38 -15.03 -25.51 -8.03
C ASP A 38 -15.85 -24.32 -7.50
N ARG A 39 -15.36 -23.65 -6.45
CA ARG A 39 -16.00 -22.46 -5.88
C ARG A 39 -15.96 -21.29 -6.87
N MET A 40 -14.80 -21.04 -7.53
CA MET A 40 -14.64 -20.00 -8.56
C MET A 40 -15.50 -20.30 -9.78
N LYS A 41 -15.55 -21.57 -10.26
CA LYS A 41 -16.42 -21.99 -11.38
C LYS A 41 -17.90 -21.80 -11.06
N ALA A 42 -18.32 -22.11 -9.83
CA ALA A 42 -19.70 -21.89 -9.39
C ALA A 42 -20.10 -20.40 -9.39
N GLN A 43 -19.13 -19.49 -9.25
CA GLN A 43 -19.35 -18.05 -9.32
C GLN A 43 -19.17 -17.45 -10.73
N GLY A 44 -18.69 -18.22 -11.73
CA GLY A 44 -18.63 -17.79 -13.13
C GLY A 44 -17.24 -17.81 -13.76
N LEU A 45 -16.22 -18.40 -13.13
CA LEU A 45 -14.93 -18.64 -13.78
C LEU A 45 -15.11 -19.62 -14.95
N LYS A 46 -14.61 -19.26 -16.13
CA LYS A 46 -14.73 -20.04 -17.38
C LYS A 46 -13.41 -20.67 -17.82
N MET A 47 -12.29 -20.14 -17.36
CA MET A 47 -10.96 -20.65 -17.68
C MET A 47 -10.53 -21.76 -16.71
N ASP A 48 -9.47 -22.49 -17.07
CA ASP A 48 -8.85 -23.45 -16.16
C ASP A 48 -8.04 -22.71 -15.07
N ILE A 49 -8.09 -23.20 -13.85
CA ILE A 49 -7.31 -22.65 -12.73
C ILE A 49 -5.79 -22.76 -13.01
N MET A 50 -5.36 -23.74 -13.83
CA MET A 50 -3.96 -23.90 -14.25
C MET A 50 -3.50 -22.83 -15.22
N ASP A 51 -4.41 -22.13 -15.90
CA ASP A 51 -4.09 -20.96 -16.73
C ASP A 51 -3.92 -19.69 -15.88
N ILE A 52 -4.45 -19.71 -14.65
CA ILE A 52 -4.26 -18.63 -13.67
C ILE A 52 -2.88 -18.77 -13.03
N TYR A 53 -2.55 -19.97 -12.54
CA TYR A 53 -1.27 -20.29 -11.94
C TYR A 53 -0.85 -21.73 -12.18
N ASN A 54 0.35 -21.89 -12.73
CA ASN A 54 1.04 -23.17 -12.88
C ASN A 54 2.54 -22.92 -12.61
N PRO A 55 3.19 -23.68 -11.71
CA PRO A 55 4.60 -23.46 -11.40
C PRO A 55 5.55 -23.70 -12.59
N ASP A 56 5.12 -24.52 -13.58
CA ASP A 56 5.94 -24.97 -14.70
C ASP A 56 5.61 -24.29 -16.04
N GLN A 57 4.59 -23.42 -16.09
CA GLN A 57 4.12 -22.80 -17.32
C GLN A 57 3.91 -21.29 -17.13
N ILE A 58 3.89 -20.57 -18.27
CA ILE A 58 3.52 -19.16 -18.31
C ILE A 58 2.00 -19.06 -18.20
N THR A 59 1.54 -18.26 -17.22
CA THR A 59 0.13 -18.14 -16.87
C THR A 59 -0.27 -16.66 -16.70
N LEU A 60 -1.51 -16.39 -16.26
CA LEU A 60 -1.93 -15.01 -15.94
C LEU A 60 -1.05 -14.33 -14.91
N LYS A 61 -0.50 -15.10 -13.93
CA LYS A 61 0.44 -14.59 -12.93
C LYS A 61 1.61 -13.81 -13.56
N ASP A 62 2.08 -14.24 -14.72
CA ASP A 62 3.26 -13.66 -15.37
C ASP A 62 2.98 -12.31 -16.08
N ALA A 63 1.72 -11.87 -16.10
CA ALA A 63 1.33 -10.54 -16.53
C ALA A 63 1.15 -9.55 -15.37
N VAL A 64 1.32 -9.96 -14.11
CA VAL A 64 1.08 -9.14 -12.91
C VAL A 64 2.36 -9.00 -12.10
N GLY A 65 2.67 -7.78 -11.67
CA GLY A 65 3.89 -7.52 -10.92
C GLY A 65 3.74 -6.41 -9.88
N ILE A 66 4.78 -6.27 -9.07
CA ILE A 66 4.88 -5.19 -8.09
C ILE A 66 5.35 -3.93 -8.82
N PHE A 67 4.56 -2.87 -8.74
CA PHE A 67 4.89 -1.54 -9.22
C PHE A 67 5.44 -0.69 -8.07
N GLY A 68 6.67 -0.22 -8.23
CA GLY A 68 7.34 0.59 -7.22
C GLY A 68 7.51 -0.14 -5.88
N ARG A 69 7.07 0.50 -4.78
CA ARG A 69 7.28 0.02 -3.41
C ARG A 69 6.02 -0.50 -2.72
N GLY A 70 4.84 -0.25 -3.29
CA GLY A 70 3.60 -0.53 -2.54
C GLY A 70 2.34 -0.75 -3.40
N CYS A 71 2.48 -0.87 -4.73
CA CYS A 71 1.36 -1.07 -5.64
C CYS A 71 1.54 -2.32 -6.50
N THR A 72 0.48 -2.68 -7.19
CA THR A 72 0.45 -3.69 -8.25
C THR A 72 0.39 -2.99 -9.61
N GLY A 73 0.81 -3.66 -10.66
CA GLY A 73 0.60 -3.26 -12.03
C GLY A 73 0.45 -4.48 -12.92
N GLU A 74 -0.22 -4.32 -14.03
CA GLU A 74 -0.41 -5.35 -15.03
C GLU A 74 0.15 -4.97 -16.39
N ILE A 75 0.63 -5.98 -17.10
CA ILE A 75 1.14 -5.83 -18.46
C ILE A 75 -0.02 -5.96 -19.45
N ILE A 76 -0.23 -4.93 -20.26
CA ILE A 76 -1.37 -4.82 -21.20
C ILE A 76 -0.97 -4.80 -22.67
N SER A 77 0.34 -4.92 -22.98
CA SER A 77 0.81 -5.06 -24.34
C SER A 77 2.02 -6.01 -24.45
N PRO A 78 2.32 -6.55 -25.64
CA PRO A 78 3.50 -7.38 -25.86
C PRO A 78 4.82 -6.63 -25.69
N ASN A 79 4.79 -5.29 -25.62
CA ASN A 79 5.94 -4.41 -25.54
C ASN A 79 6.15 -3.86 -24.10
N GLY A 80 5.69 -4.56 -23.08
CA GLY A 80 5.94 -4.23 -21.69
C GLY A 80 5.22 -2.97 -21.19
N LEU A 81 4.10 -2.57 -21.83
CA LEU A 81 3.25 -1.48 -21.34
C LEU A 81 2.53 -1.91 -20.06
N ILE A 82 2.72 -1.15 -19.01
CA ILE A 82 2.12 -1.35 -17.69
C ILE A 82 0.89 -0.46 -17.56
N LEU A 83 -0.21 -1.00 -17.06
CA LEU A 83 -1.30 -0.23 -16.47
C LEU A 83 -1.20 -0.33 -14.94
N THR A 84 -1.38 0.79 -14.25
CA THR A 84 -1.50 0.89 -12.79
C THR A 84 -2.35 2.11 -12.44
N ASN A 85 -2.53 2.42 -11.15
CA ASN A 85 -3.29 3.60 -10.77
C ASN A 85 -2.51 4.91 -10.92
N HIS A 86 -3.24 6.02 -11.03
CA HIS A 86 -2.68 7.36 -11.00
C HIS A 86 -1.99 7.64 -9.66
N HIS A 87 -2.64 7.29 -8.54
CA HIS A 87 -2.06 7.48 -7.23
C HIS A 87 -0.79 6.62 -7.00
N CYS A 88 -0.66 5.47 -7.66
CA CYS A 88 0.56 4.65 -7.65
C CYS A 88 1.71 5.32 -8.42
N GLY A 89 1.38 5.99 -9.54
CA GLY A 89 2.32 6.75 -10.34
C GLY A 89 2.57 8.17 -9.84
N TYR A 90 1.89 8.62 -8.79
CA TYR A 90 1.83 10.02 -8.40
C TYR A 90 3.20 10.62 -8.05
N ASP A 91 4.05 9.85 -7.36
CA ASP A 91 5.42 10.22 -7.05
C ASP A 91 6.27 10.40 -8.32
N ALA A 92 6.11 9.50 -9.29
CA ALA A 92 6.79 9.60 -10.60
C ALA A 92 6.30 10.82 -11.40
N ILE A 93 4.99 11.11 -11.42
CA ILE A 93 4.41 12.28 -12.08
C ILE A 93 4.95 13.55 -11.42
N GLN A 94 4.98 13.61 -10.08
CA GLN A 94 5.55 14.73 -9.33
C GLN A 94 7.05 14.89 -9.63
N GLN A 95 7.83 13.81 -9.72
CA GLN A 95 9.26 13.85 -10.00
C GLN A 95 9.55 14.53 -11.34
N HIS A 96 8.69 14.37 -12.33
CA HIS A 96 8.79 15.01 -13.64
C HIS A 96 8.14 16.40 -13.72
N SER A 97 7.40 16.80 -12.67
CA SER A 97 6.70 18.09 -12.66
C SER A 97 7.57 19.23 -12.15
N SER A 98 7.36 20.41 -12.73
CA SER A 98 7.86 21.70 -12.28
C SER A 98 6.76 22.75 -12.46
N VAL A 99 7.03 24.01 -12.05
CA VAL A 99 6.08 25.10 -12.30
C VAL A 99 5.89 25.36 -13.80
N GLU A 100 6.95 25.16 -14.62
CA GLU A 100 6.95 25.34 -16.07
C GLU A 100 6.35 24.15 -16.83
N HIS A 101 6.38 22.98 -16.22
CA HIS A 101 5.88 21.70 -16.77
C HIS A 101 5.10 20.95 -15.68
N ASP A 102 3.88 21.38 -15.40
CA ASP A 102 3.06 20.80 -14.32
C ASP A 102 2.26 19.59 -14.84
N TYR A 103 2.93 18.43 -14.97
CA TYR A 103 2.27 17.18 -15.38
C TYR A 103 1.22 16.68 -14.38
N LEU A 104 1.23 17.15 -13.14
CA LEU A 104 0.14 16.89 -12.19
C LEU A 104 -1.17 17.57 -12.63
N THR A 105 -1.07 18.81 -13.16
CA THR A 105 -2.23 19.60 -13.62
C THR A 105 -2.58 19.30 -15.08
N ASP A 106 -1.60 19.16 -15.96
CA ASP A 106 -1.80 19.07 -17.43
C ASP A 106 -1.90 17.63 -17.92
N GLY A 107 -1.40 16.67 -17.14
CA GLY A 107 -1.17 15.30 -17.56
C GLY A 107 0.05 15.15 -18.47
N PHE A 108 0.38 13.90 -18.81
CA PHE A 108 1.48 13.54 -19.68
C PHE A 108 1.07 12.45 -20.67
N TRP A 109 1.45 12.57 -21.97
CA TRP A 109 1.02 11.70 -23.04
C TRP A 109 2.13 11.49 -24.07
N ALA A 110 2.91 10.41 -23.96
CA ALA A 110 3.94 10.06 -24.94
C ALA A 110 3.32 9.55 -26.25
N LYS A 111 3.75 10.11 -27.38
CA LYS A 111 3.30 9.72 -28.73
C LYS A 111 4.26 8.74 -29.41
N SER A 112 5.43 8.54 -28.80
CA SER A 112 6.47 7.64 -29.30
C SER A 112 7.32 7.14 -28.11
N TYR A 113 8.09 6.08 -28.33
CA TYR A 113 9.04 5.57 -27.32
C TYR A 113 10.11 6.61 -26.91
N GLN A 114 10.43 7.53 -27.79
CA GLN A 114 11.42 8.58 -27.54
C GLN A 114 10.92 9.66 -26.56
N GLU A 115 9.60 9.80 -26.43
CA GLU A 115 8.97 10.75 -25.52
C GLU A 115 8.74 10.15 -24.14
N GLU A 116 8.87 8.83 -23.98
CA GLU A 116 8.67 8.16 -22.69
C GLU A 116 9.76 8.58 -21.68
N LEU A 117 9.36 9.02 -20.49
CA LEU A 117 10.25 9.66 -19.51
C LEU A 117 10.88 8.63 -18.56
N PRO A 118 12.21 8.47 -18.56
CA PRO A 118 12.90 7.61 -17.59
C PRO A 118 12.62 8.07 -16.17
N THR A 119 12.25 7.14 -15.28
CA THR A 119 11.89 7.43 -13.89
C THR A 119 12.88 6.76 -12.93
N PRO A 120 13.99 7.41 -12.58
CA PRO A 120 15.01 6.83 -11.70
C PRO A 120 14.45 6.39 -10.35
N GLY A 121 14.81 5.18 -9.92
CA GLY A 121 14.35 4.61 -8.65
C GLY A 121 13.02 3.86 -8.71
N LEU A 122 12.25 4.00 -9.80
CA LEU A 122 11.05 3.20 -10.03
C LEU A 122 11.43 1.82 -10.53
N THR A 123 10.79 0.78 -10.01
CA THR A 123 11.04 -0.61 -10.41
C THR A 123 9.73 -1.33 -10.72
N PHE A 124 9.82 -2.34 -11.60
CA PHE A 124 8.76 -3.31 -11.78
C PHE A 124 9.29 -4.72 -11.49
N LYS A 125 8.56 -5.52 -10.69
CA LYS A 125 9.05 -6.81 -10.22
C LYS A 125 8.05 -7.92 -10.52
N PHE A 126 8.52 -8.98 -11.16
CA PHE A 126 7.75 -10.20 -11.38
C PHE A 126 8.12 -11.26 -10.33
N VAL A 127 7.15 -12.05 -9.89
CA VAL A 127 7.39 -13.28 -9.17
C VAL A 127 7.70 -14.39 -10.18
N ASP A 128 8.95 -14.81 -10.23
CA ASP A 128 9.40 -15.88 -11.13
C ASP A 128 8.95 -17.27 -10.64
N ARG A 129 9.20 -17.55 -9.35
CA ARG A 129 8.93 -18.87 -8.73
C ARG A 129 8.52 -18.73 -7.27
N ILE A 130 7.64 -19.62 -6.83
CA ILE A 130 7.23 -19.75 -5.41
C ILE A 130 7.55 -21.19 -4.97
N VAL A 131 8.21 -21.36 -3.82
CA VAL A 131 8.61 -22.64 -3.27
C VAL A 131 8.15 -22.76 -1.82
N ASP A 132 7.49 -23.87 -1.46
CA ASP A 132 7.21 -24.19 -0.06
C ASP A 132 8.49 -24.64 0.62
N VAL A 133 8.92 -23.92 1.64
CA VAL A 133 10.11 -24.21 2.45
C VAL A 133 9.77 -24.57 3.90
N THR A 134 8.49 -24.87 4.17
CA THR A 134 7.99 -25.15 5.52
C THR A 134 8.73 -26.32 6.15
N GLU A 135 8.86 -27.45 5.43
CA GLU A 135 9.56 -28.63 5.96
C GLU A 135 11.04 -28.36 6.20
N LYS A 136 11.66 -27.54 5.35
CA LYS A 136 13.06 -27.11 5.54
C LYS A 136 13.25 -26.30 6.82
N VAL A 137 12.34 -25.37 7.12
CA VAL A 137 12.35 -24.59 8.36
C VAL A 137 12.15 -25.52 9.56
N ASN A 138 11.14 -26.41 9.50
CA ASN A 138 10.85 -27.39 10.56
C ASN A 138 12.06 -28.33 10.81
N GLU A 139 12.75 -28.75 9.76
CA GLU A 139 13.97 -29.55 9.88
C GLU A 139 15.11 -28.78 10.58
N ASP A 140 15.29 -27.50 10.24
CA ASP A 140 16.32 -26.67 10.86
C ASP A 140 16.00 -26.40 12.34
N ILE A 141 14.71 -26.27 12.73
CA ILE A 141 14.26 -26.21 14.13
C ILE A 141 14.58 -27.55 14.84
N ARG A 142 14.18 -28.69 14.27
CA ARG A 142 14.44 -30.01 14.86
C ARG A 142 15.91 -30.30 15.05
N LYS A 143 16.77 -29.80 14.16
CA LYS A 143 18.24 -29.93 14.23
C LYS A 143 18.91 -28.92 15.14
N GLY A 144 18.16 -28.02 15.78
CA GLY A 144 18.68 -26.98 16.66
C GLY A 144 19.52 -25.90 15.96
N LYS A 145 19.37 -25.73 14.62
CA LYS A 145 20.06 -24.68 13.87
C LYS A 145 19.42 -23.31 14.09
N VAL A 146 18.16 -23.28 14.45
CA VAL A 146 17.37 -22.12 14.78
C VAL A 146 16.31 -22.54 15.81
N SER A 147 16.02 -21.69 16.77
CA SER A 147 14.87 -21.90 17.66
C SER A 147 13.54 -21.58 16.91
N GLU A 148 12.43 -22.08 17.42
CA GLU A 148 11.12 -21.80 16.82
C GLU A 148 10.84 -20.27 16.81
N ALA A 149 11.15 -19.56 17.90
CA ALA A 149 10.99 -18.12 17.98
C ALA A 149 11.87 -17.35 16.97
N GLU A 150 13.13 -17.80 16.76
CA GLU A 150 14.03 -17.17 15.79
C GLU A 150 13.68 -17.48 14.33
N SER A 151 12.88 -18.51 14.06
CA SER A 151 12.47 -18.90 12.70
C SER A 151 11.64 -17.83 11.98
N PHE A 152 11.02 -16.93 12.72
CA PHE A 152 10.31 -15.74 12.19
C PHE A 152 11.27 -14.57 11.90
N GLY A 153 12.47 -14.62 12.44
CA GLY A 153 13.44 -13.52 12.42
C GLY A 153 14.00 -13.26 11.02
N SER A 154 14.12 -11.98 10.66
CA SER A 154 14.63 -11.57 9.34
C SER A 154 16.04 -12.09 9.05
N LYS A 155 16.87 -12.28 10.09
CA LYS A 155 18.23 -12.82 9.96
C LYS A 155 18.23 -14.27 9.44
N TYR A 156 17.38 -15.13 10.02
CA TYR A 156 17.25 -16.52 9.58
C TYR A 156 16.62 -16.61 8.20
N LEU A 157 15.50 -15.91 7.97
CA LEU A 157 14.77 -15.93 6.70
C LEU A 157 15.59 -15.39 5.53
N LYS A 158 16.37 -14.32 5.73
CA LYS A 158 17.32 -13.80 4.72
C LYS A 158 18.41 -14.81 4.39
N LYS A 159 18.97 -15.49 5.41
CA LYS A 159 19.97 -16.54 5.20
C LYS A 159 19.39 -17.72 4.43
N LEU A 160 18.21 -18.21 4.83
CA LEU A 160 17.49 -19.28 4.13
C LEU A 160 17.28 -18.93 2.66
N ALA A 161 16.74 -17.74 2.37
CA ALA A 161 16.51 -17.27 1.01
C ALA A 161 17.79 -17.18 0.17
N ALA A 162 18.88 -16.66 0.74
CA ALA A 162 20.18 -16.58 0.06
C ALA A 162 20.79 -17.96 -0.20
N ASP A 163 20.65 -18.90 0.72
CA ASP A 163 21.20 -20.26 0.57
C ASP A 163 20.42 -21.08 -0.48
N GLU A 164 19.09 -20.89 -0.57
CA GLU A 164 18.29 -21.52 -1.62
C GLU A 164 18.56 -20.91 -3.00
N LEU A 165 18.77 -19.58 -3.10
CA LEU A 165 19.19 -18.95 -4.35
C LEU A 165 20.51 -19.51 -4.88
N LYS A 166 21.51 -19.74 -3.99
CA LYS A 166 22.81 -20.32 -4.39
C LYS A 166 22.70 -21.71 -5.00
N LYS A 167 21.66 -22.48 -4.65
CA LYS A 167 21.42 -23.84 -5.14
C LYS A 167 20.57 -23.87 -6.41
N SER A 168 19.87 -22.77 -6.72
CA SER A 168 18.94 -22.70 -7.84
C SER A 168 19.65 -22.46 -9.18
N ASP A 169 18.94 -22.77 -10.27
CA ASP A 169 19.30 -22.44 -11.66
C ASP A 169 19.24 -20.92 -11.95
N LEU A 170 18.71 -20.13 -11.02
CA LEU A 170 18.62 -18.68 -11.10
C LEU A 170 19.80 -17.94 -10.49
N LYS A 171 20.76 -18.67 -9.89
CA LYS A 171 21.98 -18.10 -9.31
C LYS A 171 22.74 -17.27 -10.33
N GLY A 172 23.01 -16.01 -10.00
CA GLY A 172 23.79 -15.09 -10.83
C GLY A 172 23.05 -14.53 -12.05
N LYS A 173 21.79 -14.85 -12.27
CA LYS A 173 20.99 -14.22 -13.33
C LYS A 173 20.67 -12.76 -12.96
N PRO A 174 20.73 -11.82 -13.94
CA PRO A 174 20.45 -10.39 -13.70
C PRO A 174 19.09 -10.15 -13.06
N GLY A 175 19.03 -9.22 -12.10
CA GLY A 175 17.81 -8.76 -11.46
C GLY A 175 17.13 -9.77 -10.53
N ILE A 176 17.69 -10.98 -10.31
CA ILE A 176 17.07 -11.99 -9.45
C ILE A 176 17.44 -11.76 -7.98
N SER A 177 16.42 -11.76 -7.15
CA SER A 177 16.53 -11.78 -5.70
C SER A 177 15.56 -12.81 -5.10
N THR A 178 15.73 -13.12 -3.81
CA THR A 178 14.86 -14.06 -3.09
C THR A 178 14.39 -13.48 -1.77
N GLN A 179 13.18 -13.88 -1.37
CA GLN A 179 12.59 -13.51 -0.10
C GLN A 179 11.84 -14.70 0.49
N ALA A 180 12.18 -15.10 1.72
CA ALA A 180 11.43 -16.10 2.48
C ALA A 180 10.55 -15.39 3.49
N LEU A 181 9.29 -15.84 3.62
CA LEU A 181 8.27 -15.21 4.46
C LEU A 181 7.45 -16.27 5.21
N PRO A 182 7.02 -15.96 6.46
CA PRO A 182 6.06 -16.76 7.19
C PRO A 182 4.62 -16.49 6.69
N PHE A 183 3.78 -17.53 6.78
CA PHE A 183 2.35 -17.49 6.50
C PHE A 183 1.59 -18.24 7.60
N TYR A 184 0.32 -17.91 7.78
CA TYR A 184 -0.50 -18.46 8.88
C TYR A 184 0.25 -18.31 10.22
N GLU A 185 0.79 -17.13 10.45
CA GLU A 185 1.59 -16.81 11.64
C GLU A 185 2.72 -17.84 11.91
N GLY A 186 3.46 -18.22 10.83
CA GLY A 186 4.59 -19.15 10.91
C GLY A 186 4.23 -20.64 10.97
N ASN A 187 2.99 -21.01 10.68
CA ASN A 187 2.62 -22.40 10.45
C ASN A 187 3.01 -22.90 9.05
N LYS A 188 3.28 -21.99 8.10
CA LYS A 188 3.86 -22.26 6.79
C LYS A 188 4.92 -21.21 6.43
N PHE A 189 5.84 -21.58 5.52
CA PHE A 189 6.89 -20.70 5.01
C PHE A 189 7.03 -20.87 3.51
N TYR A 190 7.04 -19.75 2.77
CA TYR A 190 7.26 -19.77 1.33
C TYR A 190 8.43 -18.89 0.93
N LEU A 191 9.17 -19.34 -0.09
CA LEU A 191 10.29 -18.64 -0.72
C LEU A 191 9.86 -18.14 -2.09
N PHE A 192 10.03 -16.85 -2.33
CA PHE A 192 9.74 -16.17 -3.59
C PHE A 192 11.06 -15.85 -4.30
N PHE A 193 11.15 -16.22 -5.58
CA PHE A 193 12.16 -15.73 -6.49
C PHE A 193 11.57 -14.56 -7.26
N ILE A 194 12.23 -13.41 -7.25
CA ILE A 194 11.72 -12.15 -7.76
C ILE A 194 12.69 -11.62 -8.80
N LYS A 195 12.17 -11.29 -10.00
CA LYS A 195 12.92 -10.64 -11.07
C LYS A 195 12.55 -9.17 -11.14
N THR A 196 13.54 -8.28 -10.95
CA THR A 196 13.38 -6.83 -10.86
C THR A 196 13.92 -6.16 -12.11
N TYR A 197 13.13 -5.27 -12.71
CA TYR A 197 13.51 -4.34 -13.76
C TYR A 197 13.57 -2.92 -13.21
N SER A 198 14.65 -2.17 -13.50
CA SER A 198 14.91 -0.82 -12.97
C SER A 198 14.84 0.29 -14.01
N ASP A 199 14.81 0.01 -15.31
CA ASP A 199 14.46 1.00 -16.34
C ASP A 199 12.96 0.94 -16.61
N VAL A 200 12.21 1.73 -15.83
CA VAL A 200 10.75 1.90 -15.97
C VAL A 200 10.49 3.35 -16.34
N ARG A 201 9.76 3.58 -17.45
CA ARG A 201 9.52 4.91 -17.99
C ARG A 201 8.04 5.28 -17.94
N MET A 202 7.76 6.55 -17.64
CA MET A 202 6.39 7.08 -17.65
C MET A 202 5.94 7.28 -19.10
N VAL A 203 4.75 6.76 -19.42
CA VAL A 203 4.18 6.75 -20.78
C VAL A 203 2.95 7.62 -20.88
N ALA A 204 2.02 7.48 -19.93
CA ALA A 204 0.80 8.26 -19.90
C ALA A 204 0.29 8.45 -18.47
N ALA A 205 -0.13 9.66 -18.16
CA ALA A 205 -0.81 9.99 -16.92
C ALA A 205 -1.86 11.07 -17.21
N PRO A 206 -3.15 10.83 -16.90
CA PRO A 206 -4.15 11.88 -17.01
C PRO A 206 -3.86 12.99 -16.00
N PRO A 207 -4.35 14.23 -16.24
CA PRO A 207 -4.29 15.29 -15.26
C PRO A 207 -4.96 14.89 -13.95
N SER A 208 -4.51 15.43 -12.81
CA SER A 208 -5.09 15.13 -11.48
C SER A 208 -6.59 15.39 -11.43
N SER A 209 -7.11 16.32 -12.23
CA SER A 209 -8.55 16.57 -12.40
C SER A 209 -9.34 15.40 -13.03
N ILE A 210 -8.63 14.36 -13.50
CA ILE A 210 -9.22 13.07 -13.91
C ILE A 210 -8.69 11.95 -13.01
N GLY A 211 -7.35 11.83 -12.91
CA GLY A 211 -6.68 10.76 -12.17
C GLY A 211 -6.89 10.79 -10.65
N LYS A 212 -7.23 11.97 -10.12
CA LYS A 212 -7.56 12.20 -8.71
C LYS A 212 -8.86 13.00 -8.54
N PHE A 213 -9.81 12.88 -9.49
CA PHE A 213 -11.10 13.55 -9.41
C PHE A 213 -11.86 13.16 -8.13
N GLY A 214 -12.36 14.14 -7.39
CA GLY A 214 -12.95 13.97 -6.07
C GLY A 214 -11.95 14.06 -4.91
N GLY A 215 -10.67 14.12 -5.20
CA GLY A 215 -9.58 14.39 -4.24
C GLY A 215 -9.66 13.57 -2.95
N GLU A 216 -9.46 14.25 -1.82
CA GLU A 216 -9.61 13.64 -0.50
C GLU A 216 -11.08 13.50 -0.08
N THR A 217 -11.99 14.30 -0.65
CA THR A 217 -13.44 14.22 -0.36
C THR A 217 -13.98 12.86 -0.73
N ASP A 218 -13.71 12.38 -1.94
CA ASP A 218 -14.20 11.09 -2.44
C ASP A 218 -13.29 9.89 -2.09
N ASN A 219 -12.12 10.10 -1.49
CA ASN A 219 -11.22 9.01 -1.11
C ASN A 219 -11.91 8.06 -0.13
N TRP A 220 -11.87 6.74 -0.39
CA TRP A 220 -12.61 5.69 0.31
C TRP A 220 -14.14 5.83 0.25
N MET A 221 -14.67 6.56 -0.73
CA MET A 221 -16.10 6.81 -0.82
C MET A 221 -16.70 6.25 -2.10
N TRP A 222 -17.98 5.90 -2.02
CA TRP A 222 -18.81 5.60 -3.18
C TRP A 222 -20.10 6.47 -3.11
N PRO A 223 -20.62 7.03 -4.24
CA PRO A 223 -20.24 6.82 -5.65
C PRO A 223 -18.93 7.51 -6.05
N ARG A 224 -18.06 6.79 -6.77
CA ARG A 224 -16.74 7.25 -7.22
C ARG A 224 -16.72 7.51 -8.73
N HIS A 225 -16.00 8.56 -9.16
CA HIS A 225 -15.94 8.97 -10.58
C HIS A 225 -14.51 9.24 -11.05
N THR A 226 -13.54 8.72 -10.36
CA THR A 226 -12.12 8.96 -10.57
C THR A 226 -11.57 8.09 -11.71
N GLY A 227 -10.86 8.69 -12.66
CA GLY A 227 -10.08 7.97 -13.66
C GLY A 227 -8.70 7.61 -13.11
N ASP A 228 -8.65 6.80 -12.05
CA ASP A 228 -7.43 6.51 -11.31
C ASP A 228 -6.55 5.50 -12.06
N PHE A 229 -5.84 5.98 -13.10
CA PHE A 229 -4.89 5.18 -13.86
C PHE A 229 -3.66 5.97 -14.27
N SER A 230 -2.56 5.28 -14.50
CA SER A 230 -1.36 5.76 -15.18
C SER A 230 -0.68 4.61 -15.91
N MET A 231 0.11 4.92 -16.93
CA MET A 231 0.79 3.92 -17.75
C MET A 231 2.29 4.17 -17.74
N PHE A 232 3.01 3.05 -17.62
CA PHE A 232 4.47 3.01 -17.66
C PHE A 232 4.93 1.93 -18.62
N ARG A 233 6.24 1.85 -18.90
CA ARG A 233 6.80 0.80 -19.71
C ARG A 233 8.10 0.28 -19.13
N ILE A 234 8.25 -1.05 -19.18
CA ILE A 234 9.50 -1.71 -18.83
C ILE A 234 10.44 -1.67 -20.02
N TYR A 235 11.67 -1.23 -19.77
CA TYR A 235 12.77 -1.32 -20.70
C TYR A 235 13.80 -2.33 -20.20
N ALA A 236 14.52 -2.95 -21.13
CA ALA A 236 15.52 -3.98 -20.86
C ALA A 236 16.68 -3.84 -21.85
N ASP A 237 17.78 -4.55 -21.61
CA ASP A 237 18.82 -4.70 -22.61
C ASP A 237 18.28 -5.42 -23.89
N LYS A 238 19.11 -5.52 -24.93
CA LYS A 238 18.71 -6.11 -26.22
C LYS A 238 18.37 -7.61 -26.11
N ASP A 239 18.82 -8.25 -25.05
CA ASP A 239 18.57 -9.67 -24.76
C ASP A 239 17.35 -9.88 -23.81
N GLY A 240 16.71 -8.80 -23.39
CA GLY A 240 15.55 -8.82 -22.47
C GLY A 240 15.93 -9.00 -21.00
N ASN A 241 17.21 -8.77 -20.63
CA ASN A 241 17.61 -8.82 -19.23
C ASN A 241 17.37 -7.48 -18.52
N PRO A 242 17.09 -7.50 -17.21
CA PRO A 242 17.10 -6.31 -16.40
C PRO A 242 18.40 -5.52 -16.53
N ALA A 243 18.26 -4.22 -16.75
CA ALA A 243 19.38 -3.29 -16.85
C ALA A 243 19.00 -1.95 -16.18
N GLU A 244 20.02 -1.21 -15.74
CA GLU A 244 19.86 0.19 -15.35
C GLU A 244 19.52 1.03 -16.59
N TYR A 245 18.99 2.24 -16.36
CA TYR A 245 18.66 3.13 -17.47
C TYR A 245 19.82 3.29 -18.47
N SER A 246 19.50 3.08 -19.75
CA SER A 246 20.36 3.39 -20.88
C SER A 246 19.51 3.81 -22.07
N ALA A 247 20.05 4.76 -22.87
CA ALA A 247 19.42 5.13 -24.14
C ALA A 247 19.34 3.96 -25.17
N GLU A 248 20.19 2.94 -24.99
CA GLU A 248 20.24 1.74 -25.82
C GLU A 248 19.22 0.66 -25.42
N ASN A 249 18.60 0.79 -24.23
CA ASN A 249 17.57 -0.14 -23.80
C ASN A 249 16.33 -0.05 -24.68
N VAL A 250 15.67 -1.19 -24.84
CA VAL A 250 14.48 -1.33 -25.69
C VAL A 250 13.27 -1.74 -24.86
N PRO A 251 12.03 -1.48 -25.33
CA PRO A 251 10.83 -1.98 -24.67
C PRO A 251 10.90 -3.50 -24.46
N LEU A 252 10.63 -3.96 -23.26
CA LEU A 252 10.69 -5.37 -22.92
C LEU A 252 9.66 -6.17 -23.69
N LYS A 253 10.10 -7.19 -24.42
CA LYS A 253 9.20 -8.19 -25.02
C LYS A 253 8.78 -9.17 -23.91
N VAL A 254 7.54 -9.04 -23.46
CA VAL A 254 7.03 -9.83 -22.34
C VAL A 254 6.58 -11.22 -22.77
N LYS A 255 6.61 -12.17 -21.86
CA LYS A 255 6.11 -13.54 -22.08
C LYS A 255 4.59 -13.63 -22.03
N LYS A 256 3.95 -12.76 -21.22
CA LYS A 256 2.51 -12.70 -21.00
C LYS A 256 2.05 -11.26 -20.85
N HIS A 257 0.92 -10.94 -21.44
CA HIS A 257 0.15 -9.72 -21.20
C HIS A 257 -1.34 -10.05 -21.19
N LEU A 258 -2.14 -9.15 -20.63
CA LEU A 258 -3.59 -9.33 -20.55
C LEU A 258 -4.28 -8.88 -21.84
N THR A 259 -5.31 -9.61 -22.23
CA THR A 259 -6.29 -9.20 -23.25
C THR A 259 -7.33 -8.30 -22.59
N ILE A 260 -7.70 -7.21 -23.24
CA ILE A 260 -8.68 -6.23 -22.73
C ILE A 260 -10.06 -6.56 -23.28
N SER A 261 -11.10 -6.50 -22.44
CA SER A 261 -12.49 -6.71 -22.86
C SER A 261 -13.31 -5.43 -22.79
N LEU A 262 -13.95 -5.05 -23.89
CA LEU A 262 -14.93 -3.96 -23.98
C LEU A 262 -16.38 -4.44 -23.93
N LYS A 263 -16.64 -5.74 -23.69
CA LYS A 263 -17.99 -6.34 -23.68
C LYS A 263 -18.95 -5.74 -22.67
N GLY A 264 -18.44 -5.05 -21.68
CA GLY A 264 -19.21 -4.44 -20.60
C GLY A 264 -19.40 -5.37 -19.41
N LEU A 265 -20.06 -4.84 -18.38
CA LEU A 265 -20.28 -5.48 -17.11
C LEU A 265 -21.76 -5.45 -16.75
N GLN A 266 -22.23 -6.52 -16.12
CA GLN A 266 -23.56 -6.62 -15.52
C GLN A 266 -23.45 -7.05 -14.06
N GLU A 267 -24.48 -6.73 -13.29
CA GLU A 267 -24.54 -7.22 -11.91
C GLU A 267 -24.60 -8.74 -11.88
N GLY A 268 -23.76 -9.33 -11.05
CA GLY A 268 -23.59 -10.78 -10.96
C GLY A 268 -22.43 -11.34 -11.80
N ASP A 269 -21.85 -10.56 -12.72
CA ASP A 269 -20.70 -11.02 -13.50
C ASP A 269 -19.52 -11.36 -12.58
N TYR A 270 -18.81 -12.44 -12.91
CA TYR A 270 -17.63 -12.87 -12.19
C TYR A 270 -16.49 -11.86 -12.33
N ALA A 271 -15.82 -11.62 -11.21
CA ALA A 271 -14.63 -10.80 -11.15
C ALA A 271 -13.53 -11.45 -10.30
N MET A 272 -12.32 -11.51 -10.80
CA MET A 272 -11.14 -11.88 -10.01
C MET A 272 -10.09 -10.80 -10.07
N ILE A 273 -9.36 -10.64 -8.97
CA ILE A 273 -8.26 -9.69 -8.83
C ILE A 273 -7.01 -10.45 -8.43
N MET A 274 -5.92 -10.23 -9.14
CA MET A 274 -4.60 -10.76 -8.81
C MET A 274 -3.66 -9.61 -8.51
N GLY A 275 -3.03 -9.62 -7.34
CA GLY A 275 -2.16 -8.51 -6.95
C GLY A 275 -1.35 -8.80 -5.70
N PHE A 276 -0.79 -7.73 -5.15
CA PHE A 276 0.12 -7.79 -4.01
C PHE A 276 -0.47 -7.03 -2.81
N PRO A 277 -1.51 -7.58 -2.14
CA PRO A 277 -2.09 -6.97 -0.95
C PRO A 277 -1.05 -6.82 0.15
N GLY A 278 -0.99 -5.64 0.76
CA GLY A 278 0.06 -5.24 1.69
C GLY A 278 0.01 -5.99 3.00
N SER A 279 -1.02 -5.77 3.79
CA SER A 279 -1.19 -6.44 5.07
C SER A 279 -2.64 -6.46 5.53
N THR A 280 -3.06 -7.59 6.08
CA THR A 280 -4.30 -7.75 6.85
C THR A 280 -3.96 -8.25 8.25
N SER A 281 -4.95 -8.27 9.12
CA SER A 281 -4.82 -8.71 10.51
C SER A 281 -6.11 -9.44 10.94
N ARG A 282 -6.49 -10.47 10.14
CA ARG A 282 -7.74 -11.21 10.32
C ARG A 282 -7.76 -12.08 11.56
N TYR A 283 -6.58 -12.41 12.05
CA TYR A 283 -6.39 -13.30 13.20
C TYR A 283 -6.17 -12.57 14.53
N LEU A 284 -6.36 -11.24 14.58
CA LEU A 284 -6.31 -10.49 15.84
C LEU A 284 -7.40 -10.93 16.81
N THR A 285 -7.06 -10.92 18.11
CA THR A 285 -8.01 -11.03 19.20
C THR A 285 -8.76 -9.69 19.42
N GLU A 286 -9.83 -9.73 20.22
CA GLU A 286 -10.61 -8.54 20.56
C GLU A 286 -9.74 -7.47 21.20
N SER A 287 -8.88 -7.86 22.15
CA SER A 287 -7.97 -6.94 22.85
C SER A 287 -6.94 -6.30 21.90
N GLU A 288 -6.45 -7.03 20.89
CA GLU A 288 -5.54 -6.49 19.89
C GLU A 288 -6.24 -5.51 18.92
N VAL A 289 -7.52 -5.74 18.61
CA VAL A 289 -8.32 -4.76 17.84
C VAL A 289 -8.48 -3.46 18.64
N ARG A 290 -8.71 -3.51 19.94
CA ARG A 290 -8.70 -2.30 20.80
C ARG A 290 -7.36 -1.59 20.79
N LEU A 291 -6.26 -2.33 20.90
CA LEU A 291 -4.92 -1.74 20.77
C LEU A 291 -4.73 -1.04 19.39
N ARG A 292 -5.23 -1.62 18.31
CA ARG A 292 -5.20 -1.00 16.97
C ARG A 292 -5.96 0.33 16.98
N MET A 293 -7.17 0.35 17.52
CA MET A 293 -8.02 1.54 17.57
C MET A 293 -7.39 2.66 18.42
N GLU A 294 -7.02 2.34 19.65
CA GLU A 294 -6.65 3.31 20.69
C GLU A 294 -5.16 3.64 20.68
N GLY A 295 -4.31 2.62 20.55
CA GLY A 295 -2.86 2.76 20.64
C GLY A 295 -2.17 3.11 19.33
N ILE A 296 -2.83 2.91 18.18
CA ILE A 296 -2.24 3.17 16.86
C ILE A 296 -3.05 4.22 16.09
N ASN A 297 -4.35 3.98 15.85
CA ASN A 297 -5.15 4.86 15.00
C ASN A 297 -5.38 6.24 15.65
N VAL A 298 -5.69 6.32 16.94
CA VAL A 298 -5.91 7.61 17.64
C VAL A 298 -4.67 8.50 17.60
N PRO A 299 -3.45 8.04 17.97
CA PRO A 299 -2.23 8.84 17.82
C PRO A 299 -2.00 9.33 16.39
N ARG A 300 -2.18 8.46 15.40
CA ARG A 300 -2.03 8.81 13.98
C ARG A 300 -3.01 9.87 13.54
N ILE A 301 -4.29 9.72 13.88
CA ILE A 301 -5.33 10.70 13.56
C ILE A 301 -4.95 12.06 14.14
N THR A 302 -4.61 12.10 15.43
CA THR A 302 -4.29 13.33 16.16
C THR A 302 -3.11 14.10 15.54
N VAL A 303 -2.01 13.43 15.26
CA VAL A 303 -0.80 14.11 14.74
C VAL A 303 -0.98 14.51 13.29
N ARG A 304 -1.56 13.63 12.46
CA ARG A 304 -1.72 13.92 11.04
C ARG A 304 -2.77 15.00 10.77
N GLU A 305 -3.82 15.10 11.57
CA GLU A 305 -4.81 16.16 11.44
C GLU A 305 -4.16 17.55 11.48
N GLU A 306 -3.32 17.79 12.48
CA GLU A 306 -2.62 19.07 12.62
C GLU A 306 -1.66 19.35 11.45
N ARG A 307 -0.88 18.34 11.05
CA ARG A 307 0.01 18.44 9.90
C ARG A 307 -0.76 18.73 8.61
N GLN A 308 -1.83 18.00 8.34
CA GLN A 308 -2.65 18.16 7.13
C GLN A 308 -3.29 19.55 7.04
N ASN A 309 -3.73 20.11 8.16
CA ASN A 309 -4.30 21.46 8.20
C ASN A 309 -3.29 22.51 7.74
N ILE A 310 -2.02 22.37 8.16
CA ILE A 310 -0.95 23.27 7.74
C ILE A 310 -0.65 23.08 6.25
N LEU A 311 -0.40 21.84 5.83
CA LEU A 311 -0.03 21.53 4.44
C LEU A 311 -1.12 21.99 3.46
N ARG A 312 -2.38 21.74 3.75
CA ARG A 312 -3.51 22.17 2.89
C ARG A 312 -3.52 23.69 2.69
N LYS A 313 -3.30 24.45 3.76
CA LYS A 313 -3.23 25.91 3.69
C LYS A 313 -2.05 26.42 2.86
N GLU A 314 -0.87 25.86 3.07
CA GLU A 314 0.34 26.29 2.39
C GLU A 314 0.35 25.87 0.90
N MET A 315 -0.14 24.67 0.59
CA MET A 315 -0.34 24.19 -0.78
C MET A 315 -1.35 25.04 -1.56
N ALA A 316 -2.42 25.50 -0.91
CA ALA A 316 -3.41 26.38 -1.54
C ALA A 316 -2.85 27.80 -1.81
N ALA A 317 -1.85 28.23 -1.06
CA ALA A 317 -1.25 29.55 -1.20
C ALA A 317 -0.09 29.61 -2.22
N SER A 318 0.47 28.47 -2.67
CA SER A 318 1.66 28.44 -3.53
C SER A 318 1.69 27.19 -4.41
N ASP A 319 1.73 27.37 -5.74
CA ASP A 319 1.89 26.28 -6.70
C ASP A 319 3.20 25.51 -6.50
N LYS A 320 4.28 26.21 -6.15
CA LYS A 320 5.54 25.56 -5.81
C LYS A 320 5.37 24.59 -4.65
N VAL A 321 4.78 25.06 -3.53
CA VAL A 321 4.55 24.22 -2.35
C VAL A 321 3.57 23.07 -2.67
N ARG A 322 2.54 23.35 -3.48
CA ARG A 322 1.59 22.34 -3.94
C ARG A 322 2.30 21.18 -4.66
N ILE A 323 3.20 21.49 -5.59
CA ILE A 323 3.97 20.49 -6.31
C ILE A 323 4.93 19.75 -5.35
N GLN A 324 5.65 20.47 -4.49
CA GLN A 324 6.62 19.89 -3.55
C GLN A 324 5.98 18.89 -2.57
N TYR A 325 4.76 19.18 -2.11
CA TYR A 325 4.08 18.37 -1.09
C TYR A 325 3.00 17.43 -1.63
N ALA A 326 2.74 17.41 -2.93
CA ALA A 326 1.64 16.66 -3.53
C ALA A 326 1.61 15.17 -3.11
N SER A 327 2.72 14.45 -3.29
CA SER A 327 2.82 13.03 -2.94
C SER A 327 2.81 12.82 -1.41
N LYS A 328 3.57 13.63 -0.67
CA LYS A 328 3.63 13.57 0.80
C LYS A 328 2.27 13.80 1.45
N PHE A 329 1.53 14.79 0.95
CA PHE A 329 0.18 15.12 1.40
C PHE A 329 -0.79 13.97 1.10
N ALA A 330 -0.82 13.49 -0.15
CA ALA A 330 -1.70 12.42 -0.57
C ALA A 330 -1.49 11.14 0.25
N GLY A 331 -0.24 10.71 0.41
CA GLY A 331 0.09 9.52 1.22
C GLY A 331 -0.29 9.68 2.69
N SER A 332 0.02 10.84 3.29
CA SER A 332 -0.32 11.12 4.69
C SER A 332 -1.83 11.18 4.91
N SER A 333 -2.57 11.85 4.02
CA SER A 333 -4.02 11.99 4.07
C SER A 333 -4.73 10.64 3.92
N ASN A 334 -4.28 9.80 3.01
CA ASN A 334 -4.83 8.47 2.81
C ASN A 334 -4.81 7.63 4.10
N TYR A 335 -3.67 7.55 4.78
CA TYR A 335 -3.56 6.82 6.05
C TYR A 335 -4.34 7.47 7.19
N TRP A 336 -4.42 8.82 7.22
CA TRP A 336 -5.19 9.56 8.20
C TRP A 336 -6.69 9.24 8.06
N LYS A 337 -7.23 9.36 6.85
CA LYS A 337 -8.64 9.08 6.55
C LYS A 337 -8.99 7.60 6.76
N ASN A 338 -8.10 6.70 6.35
CA ASN A 338 -8.22 5.26 6.62
C ASN A 338 -8.33 4.97 8.12
N SER A 339 -7.48 5.58 8.97
CA SER A 339 -7.52 5.35 10.41
C SER A 339 -8.83 5.84 11.06
N ILE A 340 -9.37 6.97 10.59
CA ILE A 340 -10.69 7.50 11.02
C ILE A 340 -11.79 6.51 10.64
N GLY A 341 -11.82 6.10 9.37
CA GLY A 341 -12.83 5.20 8.85
C GLY A 341 -12.73 3.79 9.45
N MET A 342 -11.52 3.29 9.67
CA MET A 342 -11.29 1.99 10.32
C MET A 342 -11.90 1.99 11.74
N ASN A 343 -11.60 3.00 12.56
CA ASN A 343 -12.17 3.09 13.91
C ASN A 343 -13.70 3.15 13.89
N LYS A 344 -14.26 3.92 12.94
CA LYS A 344 -15.70 3.99 12.77
C LYS A 344 -16.29 2.65 12.31
N ALA A 345 -15.71 2.02 11.29
CA ALA A 345 -16.19 0.76 10.74
C ALA A 345 -16.08 -0.41 11.75
N ILE A 346 -15.05 -0.43 12.61
CA ILE A 346 -14.94 -1.42 13.69
C ILE A 346 -16.15 -1.35 14.62
N VAL A 347 -16.60 -0.13 14.97
CA VAL A 347 -17.77 0.09 15.84
C VAL A 347 -19.07 -0.23 15.10
N ASP A 348 -19.26 0.33 13.91
CA ASP A 348 -20.50 0.20 13.13
C ASP A 348 -20.78 -1.26 12.74
N ASN A 349 -19.73 -2.00 12.36
CA ASN A 349 -19.81 -3.40 11.92
C ASN A 349 -19.65 -4.40 13.09
N LYS A 350 -19.63 -3.91 14.34
CA LYS A 350 -19.54 -4.76 15.56
C LYS A 350 -18.38 -5.76 15.53
N VAL A 351 -17.20 -5.27 15.07
CA VAL A 351 -16.02 -6.14 14.91
C VAL A 351 -15.53 -6.67 16.25
N LEU A 352 -15.58 -5.87 17.32
CA LEU A 352 -15.16 -6.30 18.65
C LEU A 352 -16.04 -7.45 19.17
N GLU A 353 -17.35 -7.33 19.01
CA GLU A 353 -18.31 -8.39 19.38
C GLU A 353 -18.07 -9.66 18.57
N THR A 354 -17.84 -9.54 17.26
CA THR A 354 -17.54 -10.67 16.39
C THR A 354 -16.25 -11.39 16.82
N LYS A 355 -15.22 -10.65 17.23
CA LYS A 355 -13.96 -11.23 17.75
C LYS A 355 -14.18 -11.92 19.08
N ALA A 356 -14.90 -11.31 20.01
CA ALA A 356 -15.24 -11.92 21.31
C ALA A 356 -16.05 -13.22 21.12
N GLU A 357 -17.00 -13.26 20.18
CA GLU A 357 -17.72 -14.49 19.83
C GLU A 357 -16.80 -15.58 19.24
N GLN A 358 -15.85 -15.21 18.38
CA GLN A 358 -14.85 -16.12 17.84
C GLN A 358 -13.99 -16.72 18.96
N GLU A 359 -13.55 -15.91 19.90
CA GLU A 359 -12.76 -16.34 21.05
C GLU A 359 -13.55 -17.28 21.97
N ALA A 360 -14.83 -16.99 22.21
CA ALA A 360 -15.70 -17.90 22.98
C ALA A 360 -15.87 -19.28 22.29
N LYS A 361 -16.05 -19.29 20.96
CA LYS A 361 -16.08 -20.54 20.16
C LYS A 361 -14.75 -21.28 20.23
N PHE A 362 -13.64 -20.56 20.15
CA PHE A 362 -12.30 -21.13 20.26
C PHE A 362 -12.02 -21.73 21.64
N ALA A 363 -12.44 -21.08 22.72
CA ALA A 363 -12.32 -21.63 24.06
C ALA A 363 -13.14 -22.92 24.24
N ALA A 364 -14.34 -23.00 23.65
CA ALA A 364 -15.15 -24.24 23.65
C ALA A 364 -14.46 -25.37 22.86
N PHE A 365 -13.90 -25.05 21.68
CA PHE A 365 -13.12 -25.98 20.87
C PHE A 365 -11.87 -26.48 21.60
N ALA A 366 -11.12 -25.59 22.24
CA ALA A 366 -9.93 -25.94 23.03
C ALA A 366 -10.26 -26.91 24.17
N LYS A 367 -11.41 -26.71 24.82
CA LYS A 367 -11.93 -27.61 25.88
C LYS A 367 -12.32 -28.97 25.30
N GLU A 368 -13.02 -29.02 24.16
CA GLU A 368 -13.38 -30.27 23.48
C GLU A 368 -12.14 -31.06 23.09
N LYS A 369 -11.11 -30.39 22.53
CA LYS A 369 -9.82 -30.99 22.15
C LYS A 369 -8.95 -31.36 23.35
N GLN A 370 -9.28 -30.93 24.55
CA GLN A 370 -8.44 -31.07 25.77
C GLN A 370 -7.01 -30.50 25.55
N ASN A 371 -6.89 -29.44 24.78
CA ASN A 371 -5.61 -28.83 24.43
C ASN A 371 -5.32 -27.64 25.37
N ALA A 372 -4.37 -27.81 26.27
CA ALA A 372 -4.01 -26.79 27.28
C ALA A 372 -3.40 -25.53 26.65
N ASP A 373 -2.65 -25.66 25.54
CA ASP A 373 -2.05 -24.51 24.86
C ASP A 373 -3.13 -23.65 24.20
N TYR A 374 -4.11 -24.28 23.54
CA TYR A 374 -5.25 -23.57 22.96
C TYR A 374 -6.11 -22.90 24.05
N ALA A 375 -6.32 -23.57 25.17
CA ALA A 375 -7.10 -23.00 26.28
C ALA A 375 -6.45 -21.76 26.92
N ALA A 376 -5.12 -21.67 26.90
CA ALA A 376 -4.37 -20.59 27.54
C ALA A 376 -4.01 -19.42 26.60
N VAL A 377 -4.04 -19.63 25.27
CA VAL A 377 -3.38 -18.71 24.32
C VAL A 377 -4.02 -17.32 24.29
N VAL A 378 -5.35 -17.21 24.26
CA VAL A 378 -6.05 -15.92 24.21
C VAL A 378 -5.76 -15.11 25.47
N GLY A 379 -5.84 -15.72 26.67
CA GLY A 379 -5.50 -15.02 27.93
C GLY A 379 -4.05 -14.52 27.97
N LYS A 380 -3.10 -15.28 27.40
CA LYS A 380 -1.70 -14.83 27.28
C LYS A 380 -1.54 -13.66 26.30
N ILE A 381 -2.32 -13.65 25.20
CA ILE A 381 -2.35 -12.50 24.27
C ILE A 381 -2.94 -11.28 24.96
N ASP A 382 -3.99 -11.41 25.78
CA ASP A 382 -4.56 -10.30 26.54
C ASP A 382 -3.57 -9.70 27.55
N GLU A 383 -2.78 -10.53 28.22
CA GLU A 383 -1.70 -10.09 29.12
C GLU A 383 -0.62 -9.34 28.35
N TYR A 384 -0.27 -9.83 27.17
CA TYR A 384 0.65 -9.14 26.26
C TYR A 384 0.10 -7.76 25.86
N VAL A 385 -1.16 -7.68 25.40
CA VAL A 385 -1.79 -6.41 24.99
C VAL A 385 -1.78 -5.40 26.12
N LYS A 386 -2.16 -5.78 27.35
CA LYS A 386 -2.11 -4.90 28.52
C LYS A 386 -0.70 -4.31 28.75
N ARG A 387 0.33 -5.14 28.58
CA ARG A 387 1.73 -4.74 28.76
C ARG A 387 2.22 -3.79 27.69
N VAL A 388 1.87 -4.03 26.40
CA VAL A 388 2.42 -3.28 25.27
C VAL A 388 1.64 -2.03 24.92
N THR A 389 0.36 -1.92 25.25
CA THR A 389 -0.49 -0.79 24.88
C THR A 389 0.13 0.59 25.20
N PRO A 390 0.59 0.88 26.42
CA PRO A 390 1.19 2.17 26.72
C PRO A 390 2.47 2.44 25.91
N LEU A 391 3.31 1.42 25.72
CA LEU A 391 4.55 1.53 24.96
C LEU A 391 4.27 1.76 23.47
N ARG A 392 3.31 1.03 22.91
CA ARG A 392 2.89 1.16 21.50
C ARG A 392 2.32 2.55 21.24
N THR A 393 1.48 3.06 22.12
CA THR A 393 0.90 4.41 22.03
C THR A 393 1.99 5.48 22.02
N GLN A 394 2.94 5.41 22.94
CA GLN A 394 4.07 6.34 23.00
C GLN A 394 4.92 6.29 21.73
N LEU A 395 5.26 5.08 21.27
CA LEU A 395 6.07 4.90 20.06
C LEU A 395 5.31 5.36 18.80
N THR A 396 3.99 5.24 18.77
CA THR A 396 3.18 5.72 17.64
C THR A 396 3.16 7.25 17.61
N TYR A 397 2.89 7.92 18.73
CA TYR A 397 3.01 9.39 18.80
C TYR A 397 4.40 9.86 18.39
N PHE A 398 5.44 9.18 18.88
CA PHE A 398 6.83 9.48 18.50
C PHE A 398 7.06 9.39 17.00
N THR A 399 6.68 8.27 16.40
CA THR A 399 6.91 8.01 14.97
C THR A 399 6.12 8.98 14.10
N GLU A 400 4.86 9.24 14.43
CA GLU A 400 4.03 10.18 13.67
C GLU A 400 4.56 11.63 13.78
N THR A 401 5.14 12.03 14.93
CA THR A 401 5.70 13.36 15.11
C THR A 401 7.07 13.53 14.46
N PHE A 402 8.04 12.66 14.81
CA PHE A 402 9.45 12.87 14.50
C PHE A 402 9.96 12.12 13.26
N ARG A 403 9.23 11.16 12.72
CA ARG A 403 9.63 10.40 11.53
C ARG A 403 8.72 10.59 10.33
N SER A 404 7.47 10.96 10.57
CA SER A 404 6.46 11.17 9.52
C SER A 404 5.97 12.62 9.47
N GLY A 405 6.12 13.38 10.54
CA GLY A 405 5.61 14.74 10.69
C GLY A 405 6.64 15.81 10.33
N ILE A 406 7.70 15.91 11.12
CA ILE A 406 8.79 16.91 10.98
C ILE A 406 9.88 16.36 10.06
N GLU A 407 10.24 17.09 9.01
CA GLU A 407 11.14 16.60 7.97
C GLU A 407 12.60 17.07 8.12
N PHE A 408 12.81 18.30 8.63
CA PHE A 408 14.12 18.96 8.70
C PHE A 408 15.20 18.10 9.36
N THR A 409 14.84 17.35 10.38
CA THR A 409 15.79 16.62 11.22
C THR A 409 15.61 15.11 11.15
N LEU A 410 15.59 14.56 9.93
CA LEU A 410 15.65 13.11 9.75
C LEU A 410 16.93 12.56 10.41
N THR A 411 16.77 11.87 11.52
CA THR A 411 17.86 11.44 12.41
C THR A 411 18.97 10.63 11.72
N SER A 412 18.61 9.79 10.73
CA SER A 412 19.58 9.00 9.94
C SER A 412 20.56 9.84 9.13
N LYS A 413 20.17 11.08 8.76
CA LYS A 413 21.03 12.01 8.01
C LYS A 413 21.89 12.87 8.92
N MET A 414 21.42 13.15 10.14
CA MET A 414 22.12 13.95 11.12
C MET A 414 23.23 13.19 11.87
N GLU A 415 23.25 11.87 11.82
CA GLU A 415 24.37 11.05 12.34
C GLU A 415 25.72 11.43 11.72
N ALA A 416 25.72 11.97 10.50
CA ALA A 416 26.92 12.45 9.83
C ALA A 416 27.66 13.57 10.61
N LEU A 417 26.96 14.39 11.43
CA LEU A 417 27.62 15.35 12.31
C LEU A 417 28.40 14.67 13.44
N GLN A 418 27.90 13.58 13.99
CA GLN A 418 28.57 12.80 15.03
C GLN A 418 29.83 12.11 14.48
N ASP A 419 29.75 11.61 13.25
CA ASP A 419 30.90 11.03 12.55
C ASP A 419 31.99 12.08 12.32
N LEU A 420 31.62 13.29 11.90
CA LEU A 420 32.55 14.40 11.76
C LEU A 420 33.20 14.79 13.11
N ALA A 421 32.39 14.94 14.16
CA ALA A 421 32.91 15.25 15.50
C ALA A 421 33.94 14.22 15.96
N THR A 422 33.65 12.93 15.74
CA THR A 422 34.55 11.81 16.05
C THR A 422 35.85 11.88 15.25
N ALA A 423 35.79 12.19 13.96
CA ALA A 423 36.94 12.30 13.08
C ALA A 423 37.82 13.52 13.46
N LEU A 424 37.21 14.64 13.81
CA LEU A 424 37.91 15.84 14.29
C LEU A 424 38.65 15.57 15.62
N GLN A 425 38.01 14.92 16.60
CA GLN A 425 38.62 14.53 17.87
C GLN A 425 39.84 13.62 17.70
N LYS A 426 39.77 12.70 16.71
CA LYS A 426 40.86 11.78 16.40
C LYS A 426 41.94 12.37 15.49
N ASN A 427 41.78 13.61 15.06
CA ASN A 427 42.67 14.35 14.15
C ASN A 427 43.04 13.58 12.87
N LYS A 428 42.06 12.86 12.30
CA LYS A 428 42.25 12.00 11.12
C LYS A 428 41.74 12.70 9.85
N LYS A 429 42.64 13.38 9.12
CA LYS A 429 42.29 14.16 7.93
C LYS A 429 41.41 13.45 6.92
N LYS A 430 41.73 12.19 6.56
CA LYS A 430 40.93 11.42 5.59
C LYS A 430 39.51 11.13 6.09
N ASP A 431 39.36 10.83 7.38
CA ASP A 431 38.05 10.59 7.97
C ASP A 431 37.23 11.89 8.04
N VAL A 432 37.87 13.04 8.28
CA VAL A 432 37.25 14.37 8.23
C VAL A 432 36.76 14.68 6.82
N GLU A 433 37.59 14.51 5.78
CA GLU A 433 37.20 14.72 4.38
C GLU A 433 36.03 13.84 3.96
N LYS A 434 36.07 12.57 4.36
CA LYS A 434 34.95 11.63 4.10
C LYS A 434 33.67 12.07 4.81
N ALA A 435 33.76 12.46 6.08
CA ALA A 435 32.60 12.91 6.85
C ALA A 435 32.00 14.19 6.25
N ILE A 436 32.84 15.14 5.80
CA ILE A 436 32.37 16.35 5.11
C ILE A 436 31.63 15.99 3.81
N THR A 437 32.11 15.02 3.03
CA THR A 437 31.41 14.55 1.83
C THR A 437 30.03 14.01 2.18
N THR A 438 29.93 13.16 3.19
CA THR A 438 28.65 12.62 3.67
C THR A 438 27.71 13.71 4.18
N LEU A 439 28.25 14.76 4.84
CA LEU A 439 27.44 15.90 5.28
C LEU A 439 26.89 16.73 4.13
N LYS A 440 27.66 16.92 3.05
CA LYS A 440 27.16 17.60 1.84
C LYS A 440 26.02 16.83 1.19
N GLU A 441 26.14 15.51 1.11
CA GLU A 441 25.06 14.65 0.64
C GLU A 441 23.84 14.75 1.56
N ALA A 442 24.03 14.71 2.89
CA ALA A 442 22.96 14.85 3.87
C ALA A 442 22.24 16.22 3.77
N TYR A 443 23.00 17.30 3.56
CA TYR A 443 22.43 18.64 3.34
C TYR A 443 21.58 18.68 2.06
N ALA A 444 22.11 18.17 0.94
CA ALA A 444 21.38 18.13 -0.33
C ALA A 444 20.10 17.26 -0.25
N ASP A 445 20.15 16.17 0.52
CA ASP A 445 19.00 15.31 0.75
C ASP A 445 17.89 15.97 1.60
N ILE A 446 18.26 16.78 2.61
CA ILE A 446 17.31 17.54 3.42
C ILE A 446 16.68 18.65 2.59
N HIS A 447 17.52 19.44 1.89
CA HIS A 447 17.08 20.57 1.07
C HIS A 447 16.80 20.16 -0.38
N ASN A 448 16.22 19.00 -0.60
CA ASN A 448 15.82 18.54 -1.94
C ASN A 448 14.66 19.37 -2.50
N LYS A 449 14.35 19.16 -3.79
CA LYS A 449 13.30 19.92 -4.49
C LYS A 449 11.90 19.79 -3.86
N ASP A 450 11.64 18.72 -3.12
CA ASP A 450 10.34 18.41 -2.53
C ASP A 450 10.26 18.81 -1.04
N TYR A 451 11.13 19.71 -0.59
CA TYR A 451 11.18 20.25 0.78
C TYR A 451 10.98 21.76 0.79
N ASP A 452 10.14 22.24 1.68
CA ASP A 452 10.00 23.67 1.98
C ASP A 452 10.25 23.92 3.46
N HIS A 453 11.31 24.69 3.75
CA HIS A 453 11.80 24.94 5.10
C HIS A 453 10.80 25.69 5.98
N GLU A 454 10.06 26.65 5.41
CA GLU A 454 9.07 27.43 6.14
C GLU A 454 7.81 26.64 6.45
N VAL A 455 7.39 25.77 5.55
CA VAL A 455 6.28 24.85 5.79
C VAL A 455 6.61 23.90 6.93
N ASP A 456 7.79 23.26 6.88
CA ASP A 456 8.20 22.32 7.92
C ASP A 456 8.41 23.01 9.27
N ARG A 457 8.92 24.26 9.29
CA ARG A 457 9.02 25.07 10.50
C ARG A 457 7.64 25.31 11.16
N LYS A 458 6.60 25.59 10.35
CA LYS A 458 5.22 25.73 10.83
C LYS A 458 4.70 24.42 11.40
N VAL A 459 4.99 23.30 10.76
CA VAL A 459 4.65 21.95 11.25
C VAL A 459 5.32 21.67 12.60
N ALA A 460 6.61 21.94 12.72
CA ALA A 460 7.36 21.74 13.96
C ALA A 460 6.81 22.57 15.14
N LYS A 461 6.40 23.83 14.91
CA LYS A 461 5.79 24.70 15.93
C LYS A 461 4.50 24.14 16.52
N VAL A 462 3.76 23.33 15.76
CA VAL A 462 2.52 22.72 16.22
C VAL A 462 2.77 21.32 16.78
N LEU A 463 3.60 20.52 16.15
CA LEU A 463 3.78 19.12 16.56
C LEU A 463 4.63 18.94 17.81
N LEU A 464 5.62 19.81 18.08
CA LEU A 464 6.44 19.67 19.30
C LEU A 464 5.64 19.87 20.60
N PRO A 465 4.84 20.94 20.78
CA PRO A 465 3.99 21.06 21.96
C PRO A 465 2.91 19.98 22.02
N LEU A 466 2.31 19.59 20.89
CA LEU A 466 1.32 18.50 20.83
C LEU A 466 1.90 17.19 21.36
N TYR A 467 3.11 16.82 20.93
CA TYR A 467 3.77 15.60 21.41
C TYR A 467 3.97 15.64 22.94
N ALA A 468 4.45 16.78 23.46
CA ALA A 468 4.66 16.95 24.89
C ALA A 468 3.36 16.86 25.71
N GLU A 469 2.23 17.24 25.14
CA GLU A 469 0.91 17.11 25.78
C GLU A 469 0.42 15.64 25.80
N LYS A 470 0.71 14.87 24.73
CA LYS A 470 0.11 13.55 24.51
C LYS A 470 0.88 12.38 25.11
N VAL A 471 2.14 12.60 25.52
CA VAL A 471 2.97 11.52 26.07
C VAL A 471 3.46 11.85 27.49
N PRO A 472 3.75 10.84 28.31
CA PRO A 472 4.31 11.06 29.63
C PRO A 472 5.75 11.61 29.55
N ALA A 473 6.18 12.30 30.59
CA ALA A 473 7.47 13.02 30.62
C ALA A 473 8.70 12.14 30.33
N GLU A 474 8.67 10.87 30.69
CA GLU A 474 9.75 9.91 30.40
C GLU A 474 9.85 9.53 28.92
N ALA A 475 8.81 9.78 28.14
CA ALA A 475 8.82 9.56 26.69
C ALA A 475 9.36 10.79 25.91
N LEU A 476 9.58 11.92 26.56
CA LEU A 476 10.13 13.12 25.91
C LEU A 476 11.61 12.93 25.56
N PRO A 477 12.05 13.27 24.32
CA PRO A 477 13.46 13.42 23.98
C PRO A 477 14.17 14.49 24.85
N ASP A 478 15.47 14.30 25.08
CA ASP A 478 16.24 15.15 26.01
C ASP A 478 16.22 16.65 25.63
N PHE A 479 16.10 17.00 24.34
CA PHE A 479 16.04 18.41 23.91
C PHE A 479 14.86 19.21 24.50
N TYR A 480 13.80 18.54 24.98
CA TYR A 480 12.71 19.23 25.69
C TYR A 480 13.20 19.90 26.98
N GLN A 481 14.31 19.44 27.55
CA GLN A 481 14.97 20.14 28.68
C GLN A 481 15.59 21.47 28.22
N THR A 482 16.15 21.52 27.01
CA THR A 482 16.64 22.75 26.41
C THR A 482 15.50 23.73 26.13
N VAL A 483 14.36 23.26 25.61
CA VAL A 483 13.14 24.07 25.47
C VAL A 483 12.73 24.66 26.80
N LYS A 484 12.68 23.85 27.88
CA LYS A 484 12.29 24.30 29.20
C LYS A 484 13.27 25.29 29.81
N ASN A 485 14.58 25.00 29.77
CA ASN A 485 15.59 25.73 30.50
C ASN A 485 16.14 26.95 29.79
N ALA A 486 16.47 26.79 28.49
CA ALA A 486 17.05 27.85 27.67
C ALA A 486 15.98 28.75 27.01
N PHE A 487 14.84 28.17 26.63
CA PHE A 487 13.75 28.91 25.98
C PHE A 487 12.53 29.15 26.91
N LYS A 488 12.63 28.85 28.20
CA LYS A 488 11.58 29.06 29.20
C LYS A 488 10.22 28.44 28.84
N GLY A 489 10.25 27.32 28.10
CA GLY A 489 9.06 26.62 27.66
C GLY A 489 8.42 27.19 26.36
N ASP A 490 9.05 28.18 25.75
CA ASP A 490 8.59 28.73 24.46
C ASP A 490 9.06 27.86 23.29
N TYR A 491 8.15 26.99 22.84
CA TYR A 491 8.36 26.09 21.68
C TYR A 491 8.58 26.86 20.39
N ASN A 492 7.90 28.02 20.21
CA ASN A 492 8.06 28.81 18.99
C ASN A 492 9.45 29.42 18.91
N ALA A 493 9.96 29.97 20.00
CA ALA A 493 11.31 30.51 20.08
C ALA A 493 12.38 29.43 19.86
N TYR A 494 12.18 28.23 20.43
CA TYR A 494 13.07 27.09 20.19
C TYR A 494 13.09 26.68 18.70
N VAL A 495 11.91 26.49 18.08
CA VAL A 495 11.81 26.12 16.68
C VAL A 495 12.41 27.18 15.77
N ASP A 496 12.15 28.47 16.04
CA ASP A 496 12.76 29.57 15.28
C ASP A 496 14.29 29.54 15.37
N ALA A 497 14.84 29.27 16.56
CA ALA A 497 16.28 29.13 16.74
C ALA A 497 16.84 27.91 15.99
N LEU A 498 16.18 26.77 16.08
CA LEU A 498 16.53 25.51 15.38
C LEU A 498 16.57 25.71 13.86
N TYR A 499 15.52 26.31 13.29
CA TYR A 499 15.36 26.46 11.84
C TYR A 499 16.13 27.66 11.24
N ASN A 500 16.54 28.65 12.02
CA ASN A 500 17.28 29.80 11.53
C ASN A 500 18.79 29.72 11.81
N ASN A 501 19.19 29.19 12.96
CA ASN A 501 20.54 29.35 13.50
C ASN A 501 21.39 28.07 13.43
N SER A 502 20.78 26.90 13.20
CA SER A 502 21.53 25.64 13.16
C SER A 502 22.37 25.50 11.90
N ILE A 503 23.35 24.61 11.95
CA ILE A 503 24.26 24.30 10.84
C ILE A 503 23.50 23.92 9.57
N PHE A 504 22.44 23.12 9.71
CA PHE A 504 21.66 22.64 8.55
C PHE A 504 20.49 23.54 8.15
N ALA A 505 20.30 24.67 8.83
CA ALA A 505 19.17 25.56 8.59
C ALA A 505 19.13 26.12 7.17
N ASN A 506 20.28 26.53 6.64
CA ASN A 506 20.40 27.11 5.30
C ASN A 506 21.83 26.97 4.75
N GLU A 507 21.97 27.21 3.46
CA GLU A 507 23.24 27.07 2.73
C GLU A 507 24.35 27.96 3.33
N LYS A 508 24.04 29.17 3.78
CA LYS A 508 25.02 30.10 4.38
C LYS A 508 25.60 29.50 5.67
N ASN A 509 24.77 29.02 6.55
CA ASN A 509 25.20 28.43 7.81
C ASN A 509 26.01 27.15 7.57
N PHE A 510 25.52 26.30 6.66
CA PHE A 510 26.17 25.05 6.31
C PHE A 510 27.57 25.28 5.71
N ASN A 511 27.70 26.19 4.71
CA ASN A 511 28.98 26.48 4.08
C ASN A 511 29.96 27.10 5.06
N ALA A 512 29.53 28.03 5.90
CA ALA A 512 30.40 28.63 6.94
C ALA A 512 30.92 27.56 7.93
N PHE A 513 30.11 26.58 8.28
CA PHE A 513 30.54 25.46 9.11
C PHE A 513 31.53 24.53 8.40
N ILE A 514 31.29 24.20 7.14
CA ILE A 514 32.14 23.27 6.37
C ILE A 514 33.53 23.86 6.11
N GLU A 515 33.65 25.21 5.97
CA GLU A 515 34.93 25.89 5.81
C GLU A 515 35.84 25.75 7.04
N ASN A 516 35.27 25.72 8.25
CA ASN A 516 36.05 25.55 9.49
C ASN A 516 35.28 24.74 10.54
N PRO A 517 35.14 23.43 10.31
CA PRO A 517 34.37 22.57 11.20
C PRO A 517 35.09 22.34 12.54
N THR A 518 34.38 22.56 13.63
CA THR A 518 34.90 22.32 14.99
C THR A 518 33.94 21.49 15.82
N VAL A 519 34.50 20.71 16.76
CA VAL A 519 33.71 19.92 17.70
C VAL A 519 32.85 20.82 18.59
N GLU A 520 33.35 22.02 18.93
CA GLU A 520 32.61 22.98 19.74
C GLU A 520 31.36 23.49 19.00
N ALA A 521 31.48 23.82 17.71
CA ALA A 521 30.32 24.22 16.88
C ALA A 521 29.25 23.12 16.81
N ILE A 522 29.66 21.87 16.62
CA ILE A 522 28.73 20.72 16.59
C ILE A 522 28.03 20.55 17.93
N ASN A 523 28.76 20.63 19.05
CA ASN A 523 28.20 20.43 20.38
C ASN A 523 27.24 21.55 20.82
N LYS A 524 27.34 22.74 20.22
CA LYS A 524 26.43 23.86 20.48
C LYS A 524 25.26 23.95 19.50
N ASP A 525 25.26 23.12 18.47
CA ASP A 525 24.27 23.17 17.41
C ASP A 525 22.96 22.51 17.82
N LEU A 526 21.85 23.24 17.70
CA LEU A 526 20.53 22.77 18.08
C LEU A 526 20.05 21.60 17.22
N SER A 527 20.43 21.54 15.93
CA SER A 527 20.05 20.42 15.05
C SER A 527 20.78 19.13 15.42
N ALA A 528 22.05 19.23 15.85
CA ALA A 528 22.80 18.09 16.36
C ALA A 528 22.22 17.55 17.68
N GLU A 529 21.89 18.45 18.61
CA GLU A 529 21.22 18.08 19.87
C GLU A 529 19.87 17.42 19.60
N TYR A 530 19.04 18.04 18.76
CA TYR A 530 17.72 17.52 18.40
C TYR A 530 17.83 16.12 17.81
N ALA A 531 18.68 15.91 16.79
CA ALA A 531 18.85 14.65 16.11
C ALA A 531 19.34 13.54 17.07
N ALA A 532 20.32 13.85 17.93
CA ALA A 532 20.83 12.91 18.92
C ALA A 532 19.76 12.52 19.95
N ALA A 533 19.00 13.50 20.46
CA ALA A 533 17.93 13.27 21.43
C ALA A 533 16.78 12.44 20.84
N VAL A 534 16.36 12.73 19.60
CA VAL A 534 15.32 11.98 18.89
C VAL A 534 15.77 10.55 18.60
N SER A 535 17.01 10.35 18.09
CA SER A 535 17.55 9.02 17.82
C SER A 535 17.64 8.16 19.08
N LYS A 536 18.20 8.73 20.16
CA LYS A 536 18.30 8.07 21.45
C LYS A 536 16.92 7.63 21.98
N LYS A 537 15.95 8.56 21.98
CA LYS A 537 14.61 8.28 22.49
C LYS A 537 13.86 7.23 21.65
N TYR A 538 13.98 7.29 20.34
CA TYR A 538 13.43 6.25 19.47
C TYR A 538 13.94 4.86 19.84
N LYS A 539 15.28 4.74 20.00
CA LYS A 539 15.88 3.46 20.38
C LYS A 539 15.39 2.98 21.73
N GLU A 540 15.32 3.88 22.74
CA GLU A 540 14.81 3.53 24.07
C GLU A 540 13.36 3.01 24.03
N LEU A 541 12.47 3.67 23.27
CA LEU A 541 11.07 3.25 23.13
C LEU A 541 10.95 1.95 22.33
N ALA A 542 11.72 1.81 21.26
CA ALA A 542 11.74 0.59 20.45
C ALA A 542 12.27 -0.61 21.24
N ASP A 543 13.38 -0.46 21.97
CA ASP A 543 13.97 -1.53 22.79
C ASP A 543 13.01 -1.98 23.92
N LYS A 544 12.32 -1.02 24.57
CA LYS A 544 11.30 -1.33 25.59
C LYS A 544 10.13 -2.13 25.00
N LEU A 545 9.66 -1.71 23.82
CA LEU A 545 8.57 -2.42 23.15
C LEU A 545 9.02 -3.81 22.70
N ASP A 546 10.23 -3.95 22.14
CA ASP A 546 10.78 -5.24 21.71
C ASP A 546 10.91 -6.22 22.87
N GLN A 547 11.43 -5.76 24.01
CA GLN A 547 11.46 -6.55 25.26
C GLN A 547 10.06 -6.95 25.75
N ALA A 548 9.08 -6.04 25.61
CA ALA A 548 7.70 -6.32 26.00
C ALA A 548 6.97 -7.26 25.04
N ASN A 549 7.40 -7.37 23.77
CA ASN A 549 6.80 -8.27 22.79
C ASN A 549 6.93 -9.75 23.21
N GLY A 550 8.06 -10.16 23.79
CA GLY A 550 8.26 -11.55 24.23
C GLY A 550 7.98 -12.56 23.10
N ASP A 551 7.27 -13.64 23.42
CA ASP A 551 6.98 -14.75 22.49
C ASP A 551 5.65 -14.58 21.73
N ILE A 552 5.19 -13.34 21.48
CA ILE A 552 3.89 -13.08 20.85
C ILE A 552 3.71 -13.83 19.53
N ASN A 553 4.76 -13.94 18.72
CA ASN A 553 4.70 -14.67 17.44
C ASN A 553 4.37 -16.17 17.65
N LEU A 554 4.85 -16.79 18.72
CA LEU A 554 4.52 -18.19 19.07
C LEU A 554 3.08 -18.33 19.57
N LEU A 555 2.58 -17.32 20.27
CA LEU A 555 1.17 -17.27 20.68
C LEU A 555 0.26 -17.17 19.47
N HIS A 556 0.55 -16.25 18.53
CA HIS A 556 -0.19 -16.12 17.27
C HIS A 556 -0.11 -17.41 16.43
N LYS A 557 1.08 -18.02 16.30
CA LYS A 557 1.23 -19.32 15.62
C LYS A 557 0.30 -20.37 16.19
N THR A 558 0.22 -20.47 17.51
CA THR A 558 -0.64 -21.41 18.23
C THR A 558 -2.12 -21.09 18.02
N TYR A 559 -2.50 -19.84 18.15
CA TYR A 559 -3.89 -19.38 17.99
C TYR A 559 -4.38 -19.62 16.56
N VAL A 560 -3.61 -19.21 15.54
CA VAL A 560 -3.98 -19.37 14.12
C VAL A 560 -4.07 -20.84 13.72
N ARG A 561 -3.14 -21.69 14.21
CA ARG A 561 -3.24 -23.14 14.00
C ARG A 561 -4.55 -23.70 14.55
N GLY A 562 -4.89 -23.34 15.77
CA GLY A 562 -6.14 -23.80 16.40
C GLY A 562 -7.38 -23.24 15.70
N LEU A 563 -7.38 -22.01 15.21
CA LEU A 563 -8.48 -21.46 14.42
C LEU A 563 -8.65 -22.21 13.09
N CYS A 564 -7.57 -22.52 12.38
CA CYS A 564 -7.63 -23.30 11.14
C CYS A 564 -8.19 -24.71 11.39
N GLU A 565 -7.82 -25.36 12.50
CA GLU A 565 -8.37 -26.65 12.92
C GLU A 565 -9.86 -26.55 13.30
N MET A 566 -10.26 -25.49 14.02
CA MET A 566 -11.64 -25.26 14.43
C MET A 566 -12.59 -25.05 13.23
N TYR A 567 -12.12 -24.36 12.19
CA TYR A 567 -12.93 -24.08 11.00
C TYR A 567 -12.88 -25.20 9.94
N ALA A 568 -12.00 -26.20 10.08
CA ALA A 568 -11.91 -27.30 9.12
C ALA A 568 -13.28 -28.01 8.94
N PRO A 569 -13.66 -28.43 7.71
CA PRO A 569 -12.86 -28.44 6.47
C PRO A 569 -12.88 -27.14 5.67
N THR A 570 -13.52 -26.05 6.14
CA THR A 570 -13.55 -24.76 5.43
C THR A 570 -12.17 -24.12 5.50
N PRO A 571 -11.47 -23.90 4.36
CA PRO A 571 -10.16 -23.31 4.38
C PRO A 571 -10.23 -21.83 4.78
N LYS A 572 -9.18 -21.35 5.44
CA LYS A 572 -8.95 -19.93 5.74
C LYS A 572 -7.75 -19.44 4.95
N ALA A 573 -7.83 -18.23 4.41
CA ALA A 573 -6.69 -17.58 3.77
C ALA A 573 -5.72 -17.04 4.84
N PRO A 574 -4.40 -17.05 4.60
CA PRO A 574 -3.47 -16.38 5.51
C PRO A 574 -3.57 -14.88 5.34
N ASP A 575 -3.22 -14.13 6.39
CA ASP A 575 -3.11 -12.69 6.31
C ASP A 575 -2.21 -12.25 5.14
N ALA A 576 -2.56 -11.13 4.51
CA ALA A 576 -1.78 -10.52 3.46
C ALA A 576 -0.43 -10.04 4.02
N ASN A 577 0.64 -10.16 3.22
CA ASN A 577 2.00 -9.80 3.59
C ASN A 577 2.83 -9.31 2.39
N PHE A 578 2.19 -8.61 1.47
CA PHE A 578 2.76 -8.06 0.25
C PHE A 578 3.32 -9.13 -0.70
N THR A 579 2.67 -10.28 -0.76
CA THR A 579 2.94 -11.35 -1.74
C THR A 579 1.79 -11.48 -2.72
N ILE A 580 2.06 -12.13 -3.86
CA ILE A 580 1.04 -12.32 -4.89
C ILE A 580 -0.14 -13.16 -4.36
N ARG A 581 -1.35 -12.67 -4.56
CA ARG A 581 -2.61 -13.28 -4.12
C ARG A 581 -3.68 -13.18 -5.19
N LEU A 582 -4.65 -14.07 -5.08
CA LEU A 582 -5.89 -14.04 -5.85
C LEU A 582 -7.08 -13.82 -4.92
N THR A 583 -7.99 -12.96 -5.32
CA THR A 583 -9.32 -12.82 -4.72
C THR A 583 -10.37 -12.90 -5.81
N TYR A 584 -11.56 -13.41 -5.51
CA TYR A 584 -12.63 -13.56 -6.47
C TYR A 584 -13.99 -13.21 -5.86
N GLY A 585 -14.90 -12.80 -6.72
CA GLY A 585 -16.23 -12.34 -6.34
C GLY A 585 -17.05 -11.99 -7.58
N ASN A 586 -17.98 -11.07 -7.41
CA ASN A 586 -18.89 -10.67 -8.48
C ASN A 586 -19.03 -9.14 -8.52
N VAL A 587 -19.37 -8.61 -9.68
CA VAL A 587 -19.87 -7.23 -9.84
C VAL A 587 -21.18 -7.11 -9.05
N LYS A 588 -21.26 -6.16 -8.10
CA LYS A 588 -22.42 -6.10 -7.20
C LYS A 588 -22.67 -4.72 -6.60
N ALA A 589 -23.94 -4.31 -6.64
CA ALA A 589 -24.48 -3.18 -5.88
C ALA A 589 -24.48 -3.47 -4.37
N TYR A 590 -24.79 -2.48 -3.52
CA TYR A 590 -24.94 -2.68 -2.09
C TYR A 590 -25.82 -1.61 -1.43
N ASP A 591 -26.31 -1.95 -0.23
CA ASP A 591 -27.13 -1.08 0.60
C ASP A 591 -26.34 -0.69 1.85
N PRO A 592 -25.69 0.49 1.90
CA PRO A 592 -24.83 0.90 3.02
C PRO A 592 -25.59 1.18 4.30
N LYS A 593 -26.86 1.58 4.17
CA LYS A 593 -27.76 1.91 5.28
C LYS A 593 -29.22 1.93 4.82
N ASP A 594 -30.14 2.00 5.78
CA ASP A 594 -31.56 2.09 5.52
C ASP A 594 -31.92 3.19 4.52
N GLY A 595 -32.73 2.88 3.53
CA GLY A 595 -33.22 3.80 2.49
C GLY A 595 -32.18 4.19 1.43
N VAL A 596 -30.97 3.60 1.41
CA VAL A 596 -29.91 3.90 0.42
C VAL A 596 -29.51 2.64 -0.34
N HIS A 597 -29.67 2.70 -1.66
CA HIS A 597 -29.16 1.69 -2.58
C HIS A 597 -28.12 2.29 -3.51
N TYR A 598 -26.90 1.77 -3.53
CA TYR A 598 -25.84 2.17 -4.44
C TYR A 598 -25.72 1.19 -5.61
N LYS A 599 -25.85 1.74 -6.84
CA LYS A 599 -25.59 1.00 -8.08
C LYS A 599 -24.14 0.53 -8.12
N TYR A 600 -23.90 -0.57 -8.84
CA TYR A 600 -22.56 -1.14 -9.01
C TYR A 600 -21.65 -0.36 -9.96
N TYR A 601 -22.14 0.66 -10.69
CA TYR A 601 -21.32 1.48 -11.60
C TYR A 601 -21.69 2.94 -11.57
N THR A 602 -20.75 3.77 -11.98
CA THR A 602 -20.88 5.21 -12.17
C THR A 602 -20.56 5.59 -13.62
N THR A 603 -20.93 6.81 -14.03
CA THR A 603 -20.75 7.27 -15.41
C THR A 603 -20.14 8.66 -15.45
N LEU A 604 -19.67 9.07 -16.63
CA LEU A 604 -19.17 10.42 -16.88
C LEU A 604 -20.19 11.52 -16.60
N LYS A 605 -21.49 11.19 -16.61
CA LYS A 605 -22.55 12.13 -16.16
C LYS A 605 -22.31 12.56 -14.72
N GLY A 606 -21.97 11.63 -13.83
CA GLY A 606 -21.68 11.94 -12.43
C GLY A 606 -20.42 12.80 -12.22
N VAL A 607 -19.44 12.72 -13.13
CA VAL A 607 -18.32 13.68 -13.15
C VAL A 607 -18.84 15.10 -13.40
N MET A 608 -19.73 15.26 -14.39
CA MET A 608 -20.33 16.57 -14.71
C MET A 608 -21.26 17.09 -13.60
N GLU A 609 -21.97 16.20 -12.91
CA GLU A 609 -22.84 16.55 -11.78
C GLU A 609 -22.07 17.03 -10.55
N LYS A 610 -20.83 16.54 -10.38
CA LYS A 610 -19.93 16.94 -9.28
C LYS A 610 -19.05 18.15 -9.62
N GLU A 611 -19.06 18.65 -10.87
CA GLU A 611 -18.18 19.74 -11.27
C GLU A 611 -18.37 20.97 -10.38
N ASP A 612 -17.27 21.45 -9.80
CA ASP A 612 -17.18 22.75 -9.12
C ASP A 612 -15.85 23.42 -9.51
N PRO A 613 -15.90 24.46 -10.39
CA PRO A 613 -14.70 25.14 -10.84
C PRO A 613 -13.96 25.90 -9.73
N ASN A 614 -14.60 26.14 -8.58
CA ASN A 614 -13.99 26.78 -7.42
C ASN A 614 -13.35 25.80 -6.43
N ASN A 615 -13.58 24.51 -6.62
CA ASN A 615 -13.00 23.46 -5.79
C ASN A 615 -11.99 22.63 -6.61
N PRO A 616 -10.69 22.70 -6.34
CA PRO A 616 -9.68 21.98 -7.12
C PRO A 616 -9.86 20.47 -7.17
N GLU A 617 -10.60 19.88 -6.21
CA GLU A 617 -10.91 18.44 -6.21
C GLU A 617 -11.97 18.06 -7.26
N PHE A 618 -12.79 19.02 -7.74
CA PHE A 618 -13.93 18.77 -8.63
C PHE A 618 -13.86 19.57 -9.94
N VAL A 619 -12.69 20.05 -10.33
CA VAL A 619 -12.48 20.68 -11.64
C VAL A 619 -12.57 19.62 -12.74
N VAL A 620 -13.29 19.91 -13.81
CA VAL A 620 -13.40 19.05 -14.99
C VAL A 620 -12.70 19.70 -16.19
N PRO A 621 -11.74 19.01 -16.86
CA PRO A 621 -11.04 19.56 -18.02
C PRO A 621 -12.00 19.95 -19.16
N ALA A 622 -11.75 21.08 -19.81
CA ALA A 622 -12.59 21.60 -20.88
C ALA A 622 -12.77 20.57 -22.02
N LYS A 623 -11.68 19.84 -22.37
CA LYS A 623 -11.74 18.78 -23.39
C LYS A 623 -12.65 17.62 -22.99
N LEU A 624 -12.68 17.25 -21.70
CA LEU A 624 -13.58 16.18 -21.23
C LEU A 624 -15.04 16.64 -21.28
N LYS A 625 -15.33 17.93 -20.97
CA LYS A 625 -16.67 18.53 -21.14
C LYS A 625 -17.13 18.54 -22.62
N GLU A 626 -16.24 18.87 -23.54
CA GLU A 626 -16.50 18.82 -24.98
C GLU A 626 -16.85 17.40 -25.44
N LEU A 627 -16.04 16.40 -25.03
CA LEU A 627 -16.29 15.00 -25.34
C LEU A 627 -17.62 14.49 -24.78
N TYR A 628 -17.99 14.95 -23.57
CA TYR A 628 -19.26 14.62 -22.95
C TYR A 628 -20.45 15.26 -23.72
N ALA A 629 -20.37 16.56 -24.03
CA ALA A 629 -21.42 17.29 -24.73
C ALA A 629 -21.69 16.74 -26.14
N THR A 630 -20.63 16.34 -26.84
CA THR A 630 -20.72 15.76 -28.20
C THR A 630 -20.97 14.26 -28.21
N LYS A 631 -20.96 13.60 -27.06
CA LYS A 631 -21.03 12.14 -26.90
C LYS A 631 -20.00 11.39 -27.77
N ASN A 632 -18.81 11.97 -27.97
CA ASN A 632 -17.75 11.39 -28.79
C ASN A 632 -16.99 10.30 -28.00
N TYR A 633 -17.72 9.25 -27.61
CA TYR A 633 -17.19 8.14 -26.82
C TYR A 633 -16.63 6.99 -27.65
N GLY A 634 -16.95 6.95 -28.96
CA GLY A 634 -16.54 5.83 -29.84
C GLY A 634 -17.05 4.47 -29.33
N ARG A 635 -16.23 3.46 -29.43
CA ARG A 635 -16.53 2.08 -29.00
C ARG A 635 -16.53 1.85 -27.49
N TYR A 636 -16.22 2.88 -26.70
CA TYR A 636 -16.09 2.77 -25.26
C TYR A 636 -17.42 2.99 -24.50
N ALA A 637 -18.46 3.48 -25.18
CA ALA A 637 -19.78 3.68 -24.57
C ALA A 637 -20.46 2.34 -24.22
N LEU A 638 -21.31 2.39 -23.22
CA LEU A 638 -22.27 1.32 -22.93
C LEU A 638 -23.31 1.23 -24.05
N PRO A 639 -24.03 0.09 -24.19
CA PRO A 639 -25.10 -0.04 -25.18
C PRO A 639 -26.20 1.01 -25.03
N ASN A 640 -26.43 1.55 -23.84
CA ASN A 640 -27.39 2.64 -23.56
C ASN A 640 -26.83 4.03 -23.91
N GLY A 641 -25.60 4.14 -24.42
CA GLY A 641 -24.94 5.40 -24.80
C GLY A 641 -24.28 6.16 -23.66
N GLU A 642 -24.24 5.62 -22.46
CA GLU A 642 -23.51 6.19 -21.33
C GLU A 642 -22.02 5.83 -21.40
N MET A 643 -21.16 6.72 -20.86
CA MET A 643 -19.74 6.43 -20.64
C MET A 643 -19.54 5.98 -19.19
N PRO A 644 -19.19 4.71 -18.92
CA PRO A 644 -18.90 4.24 -17.57
C PRO A 644 -17.61 4.88 -17.03
N THR A 645 -17.48 5.03 -15.69
CA THR A 645 -16.24 5.53 -15.06
C THR A 645 -15.66 4.52 -14.07
N CYS A 646 -16.44 4.13 -13.07
CA CYS A 646 -16.01 3.17 -12.05
C CYS A 646 -17.07 2.09 -11.83
N PHE A 647 -16.67 0.96 -11.26
CA PHE A 647 -17.60 -0.11 -10.87
C PHE A 647 -17.16 -0.78 -9.56
N LEU A 648 -18.10 -1.52 -8.97
CA LEU A 648 -17.94 -2.22 -7.70
C LEU A 648 -17.87 -3.73 -7.90
N THR A 649 -17.00 -4.38 -7.13
CA THR A 649 -16.99 -5.84 -6.99
C THR A 649 -16.93 -6.24 -5.53
N THR A 650 -17.28 -7.50 -5.25
CA THR A 650 -17.23 -8.08 -3.89
C THR A 650 -15.86 -8.65 -3.54
N ASN A 651 -14.85 -8.41 -4.34
CA ASN A 651 -13.49 -8.91 -4.10
C ASN A 651 -12.92 -8.37 -2.79
N ASP A 652 -12.26 -9.25 -2.05
CA ASP A 652 -11.54 -8.92 -0.84
C ASP A 652 -10.18 -8.30 -1.19
N ILE A 653 -9.98 -7.02 -0.87
CA ILE A 653 -8.76 -6.27 -1.16
C ILE A 653 -8.28 -5.47 0.04
N THR A 654 -7.00 -5.11 0.03
CA THR A 654 -6.39 -4.13 0.94
C THR A 654 -5.36 -3.26 0.22
N GLY A 655 -4.78 -2.28 0.91
CA GLY A 655 -3.67 -1.47 0.40
C GLY A 655 -2.55 -2.34 -0.19
N GLY A 656 -2.07 -1.99 -1.39
CA GLY A 656 -1.16 -2.81 -2.20
C GLY A 656 -1.85 -3.46 -3.41
N ASN A 657 -3.17 -3.72 -3.33
CA ASN A 657 -3.98 -4.09 -4.50
C ASN A 657 -4.23 -2.91 -5.46
N SER A 658 -3.89 -1.70 -5.09
CA SER A 658 -3.92 -0.55 -5.99
C SER A 658 -3.18 -0.86 -7.29
N GLY A 659 -3.86 -0.71 -8.45
CA GLY A 659 -3.36 -1.05 -9.79
C GLY A 659 -3.41 -2.55 -10.10
N SER A 660 -4.13 -3.37 -9.33
CA SER A 660 -4.34 -4.78 -9.67
C SER A 660 -5.35 -4.95 -10.79
N PRO A 661 -5.12 -5.84 -11.76
CA PRO A 661 -6.09 -6.14 -12.79
C PRO A 661 -7.37 -6.74 -12.20
N VAL A 662 -8.50 -6.18 -12.58
CA VAL A 662 -9.81 -6.82 -12.41
C VAL A 662 -10.11 -7.57 -13.70
N MET A 663 -10.30 -8.89 -13.60
CA MET A 663 -10.46 -9.77 -14.76
C MET A 663 -11.82 -10.49 -14.69
N ASN A 664 -12.44 -10.69 -15.87
CA ASN A 664 -13.68 -11.45 -15.97
C ASN A 664 -13.43 -12.98 -15.94
N GLY A 665 -14.48 -13.77 -16.10
CA GLY A 665 -14.41 -15.24 -16.07
C GLY A 665 -13.53 -15.88 -17.15
N ASN A 666 -13.19 -15.15 -18.21
CA ASN A 666 -12.27 -15.59 -19.27
C ASN A 666 -10.80 -15.16 -19.01
N GLY A 667 -10.53 -14.45 -17.91
CA GLY A 667 -9.22 -13.85 -17.64
C GLY A 667 -8.91 -12.58 -18.45
N GLU A 668 -9.94 -11.94 -19.02
CA GLU A 668 -9.82 -10.70 -19.78
C GLU A 668 -9.92 -9.49 -18.82
N LEU A 669 -9.07 -8.47 -19.03
CA LEU A 669 -9.03 -7.25 -18.23
C LEU A 669 -10.28 -6.40 -18.45
N ILE A 670 -10.98 -6.06 -17.38
CA ILE A 670 -12.19 -5.23 -17.37
C ILE A 670 -12.04 -3.94 -16.56
N GLY A 671 -10.98 -3.80 -15.78
CA GLY A 671 -10.69 -2.61 -14.99
C GLY A 671 -9.44 -2.78 -14.13
N ALA A 672 -9.07 -1.72 -13.41
CA ALA A 672 -8.00 -1.74 -12.42
C ALA A 672 -8.56 -1.35 -11.04
N ALA A 673 -8.29 -2.17 -10.03
CA ALA A 673 -8.67 -1.89 -8.65
C ALA A 673 -7.88 -0.70 -8.11
N PHE A 674 -8.54 0.22 -7.37
CA PHE A 674 -7.84 1.38 -6.84
C PHE A 674 -8.23 1.77 -5.41
N ASP A 675 -9.41 1.34 -4.93
CA ASP A 675 -9.89 1.74 -3.61
C ASP A 675 -10.90 0.72 -3.04
N GLY A 676 -11.21 0.82 -1.76
CA GLY A 676 -12.36 0.21 -1.13
C GLY A 676 -13.42 1.26 -0.79
N ASN A 677 -14.65 0.85 -0.53
CA ASN A 677 -15.68 1.76 -0.03
C ASN A 677 -15.48 2.04 1.47
N TRP A 678 -16.16 3.07 1.99
CA TRP A 678 -16.01 3.51 3.38
C TRP A 678 -16.34 2.41 4.40
N GLU A 679 -17.35 1.63 4.11
CA GLU A 679 -17.84 0.52 4.93
C GLU A 679 -16.85 -0.66 4.96
N SER A 680 -15.90 -0.72 4.02
CA SER A 680 -14.88 -1.77 3.96
C SER A 680 -13.68 -1.54 4.88
N LEU A 681 -13.55 -0.39 5.54
CA LEU A 681 -12.33 0.00 6.24
C LEU A 681 -11.99 -0.83 7.49
N SER A 682 -12.93 -1.62 8.02
CA SER A 682 -12.63 -2.69 9.00
C SER A 682 -12.19 -4.01 8.35
N GLY A 683 -12.19 -4.08 7.03
CA GLY A 683 -11.95 -5.31 6.26
C GLY A 683 -10.59 -5.94 6.47
N ASP A 684 -9.58 -5.16 6.78
CA ASP A 684 -8.26 -5.72 7.15
C ASP A 684 -8.31 -6.59 8.42
N ILE A 685 -9.34 -6.44 9.25
CA ILE A 685 -9.52 -7.14 10.52
C ILE A 685 -10.69 -8.14 10.43
N ASN A 686 -11.79 -7.74 9.80
CA ASN A 686 -12.99 -8.56 9.67
C ASN A 686 -13.73 -8.23 8.37
N PHE A 687 -13.83 -9.22 7.48
CA PHE A 687 -14.48 -9.07 6.17
C PHE A 687 -16.01 -9.14 6.30
N ASP A 688 -16.72 -8.16 5.73
CA ASP A 688 -18.17 -8.16 5.60
C ASP A 688 -18.60 -8.20 4.13
N ASN A 689 -19.08 -9.34 3.67
CA ASN A 689 -19.49 -9.56 2.30
C ASN A 689 -20.70 -8.71 1.86
N ASN A 690 -21.52 -8.24 2.79
CA ASN A 690 -22.69 -7.41 2.47
C ASN A 690 -22.29 -5.95 2.19
N LEU A 691 -21.30 -5.44 2.91
CA LEU A 691 -20.93 -4.03 2.90
C LEU A 691 -19.64 -3.74 2.13
N GLN A 692 -18.66 -4.66 2.16
CA GLN A 692 -17.36 -4.42 1.55
C GLN A 692 -17.41 -4.50 0.03
N ARG A 693 -16.85 -3.49 -0.62
CA ARG A 693 -16.70 -3.42 -2.08
C ARG A 693 -15.32 -2.93 -2.46
N CYS A 694 -14.74 -3.59 -3.46
CA CYS A 694 -13.64 -3.07 -4.23
C CYS A 694 -14.17 -2.06 -5.24
N ILE A 695 -13.53 -0.92 -5.34
CA ILE A 695 -13.79 0.11 -6.35
C ILE A 695 -12.72 -0.02 -7.43
N ALA A 696 -13.15 -0.19 -8.69
CA ALA A 696 -12.27 -0.29 -9.85
C ALA A 696 -12.60 0.78 -10.89
N VAL A 697 -11.58 1.31 -11.57
CA VAL A 697 -11.78 2.13 -12.76
C VAL A 697 -12.13 1.21 -13.92
N ASP A 698 -13.18 1.55 -14.68
CA ASP A 698 -13.60 0.78 -15.88
C ASP A 698 -12.55 0.92 -16.99
N ILE A 699 -12.12 -0.19 -17.55
CA ILE A 699 -11.09 -0.17 -18.62
C ILE A 699 -11.53 0.65 -19.83
N ARG A 700 -12.84 0.75 -20.11
CA ARG A 700 -13.37 1.57 -21.19
C ARG A 700 -13.14 3.06 -20.93
N TYR A 701 -13.26 3.51 -19.68
CA TYR A 701 -12.92 4.88 -19.31
C TYR A 701 -11.43 5.15 -19.46
N VAL A 702 -10.59 4.23 -19.04
CA VAL A 702 -9.13 4.30 -19.23
C VAL A 702 -8.79 4.51 -20.71
N LEU A 703 -9.27 3.61 -21.59
CA LEU A 703 -8.96 3.67 -23.02
C LEU A 703 -9.59 4.89 -23.71
N PHE A 704 -10.79 5.30 -23.30
CA PHE A 704 -11.43 6.53 -23.75
C PHE A 704 -10.58 7.76 -23.46
N ILE A 705 -10.08 7.89 -22.23
CA ILE A 705 -9.21 9.00 -21.83
C ILE A 705 -7.89 8.95 -22.60
N VAL A 706 -7.24 7.79 -22.75
CA VAL A 706 -6.00 7.62 -23.51
C VAL A 706 -6.18 8.01 -24.98
N GLU A 707 -7.24 7.52 -25.64
CA GLU A 707 -7.46 7.77 -27.07
C GLU A 707 -8.03 9.15 -27.36
N LYS A 708 -9.16 9.52 -26.71
CA LYS A 708 -9.93 10.72 -27.09
C LYS A 708 -9.43 11.99 -26.44
N LEU A 709 -8.99 11.92 -25.20
CA LEU A 709 -8.45 13.08 -24.50
C LEU A 709 -6.94 13.18 -24.73
N GLY A 710 -6.20 12.11 -24.44
CA GLY A 710 -4.74 12.04 -24.60
C GLY A 710 -4.28 11.96 -26.05
N GLY A 711 -5.11 11.51 -26.99
CA GLY A 711 -4.76 11.36 -28.41
C GLY A 711 -3.67 10.30 -28.66
N CYS A 712 -3.53 9.31 -27.78
CA CYS A 712 -2.51 8.26 -27.84
C CYS A 712 -3.03 6.99 -28.52
N LYS A 713 -3.40 7.10 -29.80
CA LYS A 713 -3.81 5.94 -30.58
C LYS A 713 -2.71 4.89 -30.71
N ASN A 714 -1.45 5.30 -30.71
CA ASN A 714 -0.28 4.41 -30.70
C ASN A 714 -0.30 3.41 -29.53
N LEU A 715 -0.77 3.80 -28.36
CA LEU A 715 -0.89 2.91 -27.20
C LEU A 715 -2.05 1.93 -27.36
N ILE A 716 -3.17 2.39 -27.92
CA ILE A 716 -4.33 1.53 -28.20
C ILE A 716 -4.00 0.46 -29.24
N ASP A 717 -3.25 0.82 -30.28
CA ASP A 717 -2.92 -0.08 -31.39
C ASP A 717 -1.96 -1.23 -30.99
N GLU A 718 -1.24 -1.11 -29.87
CA GLU A 718 -0.38 -2.19 -29.38
C GLU A 718 -1.08 -3.16 -28.40
N MET A 719 -2.32 -2.89 -28.00
CA MET A 719 -3.10 -3.72 -27.08
C MET A 719 -3.93 -4.76 -27.86
N ILE A 720 -4.19 -5.92 -27.22
CA ILE A 720 -5.18 -6.89 -27.73
C ILE A 720 -6.51 -6.60 -27.07
N ILE A 721 -7.49 -6.16 -27.86
CA ILE A 721 -8.81 -5.73 -27.38
C ILE A 721 -9.89 -6.61 -28.02
N VAL A 722 -10.79 -7.17 -27.20
CA VAL A 722 -11.97 -7.93 -27.64
C VAL A 722 -13.24 -7.11 -27.33
N GLU A 723 -14.21 -7.17 -28.29
CA GLU A 723 -15.49 -6.45 -28.26
C GLU A 723 -16.68 -7.42 -28.10
#